data_59c8e8e5522b78c9a10b64f65aa8238a
#
_entry.id   59c8e8e5522b78c9a10b64f65aa8238a
#
_cell.length_a   1.000
_cell.length_b   1.000
_cell.length_c   1.000
_cell.angle_alpha   90.00
_cell.angle_beta   90.00
_cell.angle_gamma   90.00
#
_symmetry.space_group_name_H-M   'P 1'
#
loop_
_entity.id
_entity.type
_entity.pdbx_description
1 polymer ?
#
loop_
_entity_poly.entity_id
_entity_poly.type
_entity_poly.pdbx_seq_one_letter_code
_entity_poly.pdbx_strand_id
1 'polypeptide(L)'
;MSLTLDSSLEEALGSTPAKSLDRAFSMKTVGDLVSHYPRRYADPGELTPIRALPLGETVTIVAEVLSSSARAMRNRRGAMVDVVIGDGIGKMSLTFFAKNLGAAKWRSEDLAVGRRGVFSGKVGEFNGMTQFAHPEYELFDDEDAARRRADARAAVLIPIYPATSTLQTWQIAKFITRVLDGLGDVPEPLAADVRAREELLTAREALEQIHRPKTRNDIDPAVRTLRMHEALTLQTALLQQRDAVRSLSATARAAKPGGLLERFDASLPYDLTPDQQTVGAQVAKDLVGSWPMNRLVQGEVGSGKTLVALRAMLQVAESGGQAALIAPTEVLAGQHLRSISKMLGPELAPLVMPTLLTGQMPAAARRKAALRVASGQALIVVGTHALLGEKTTFADLGLVVVDEQHRFGVEQREALRAKGSSPHALVLTATPIPRTVAMTVFGDLDTSVIRTMPKGRAGIESFVAPLAEHPGWFNRVWERAAEEIAQGRQVFAVCAAIDTTKKTAEAGEPALLQPEGASGPRWGVVQLDEALATHPKLGGLRRAVLHGRMPSDEKDAVMQAFARGEIDLLLATTVIEVGVDVPNASTMIVLDADRFGVSQLHQLRGRVGRGGVPGLCLLVTEAEAGSVARDRVDAVAATLDGFALAEVDLELRGEGDVLGAAQAGVRSSLKLLRVVKDSGLIVRARELAEVILAADPGLDANPGLRSAIERRVSDDDRAALAKN
;
A
#
# COMPACT_ATOMS: atom_id res chain seq x y z
N MET A 1 -12.29 41.03 -1.06
CA MET A 1 -13.08 39.78 -0.97
C MET A 1 -12.33 38.85 -0.05
N SER A 2 -12.97 38.23 0.92
CA SER A 2 -12.35 37.19 1.74
C SER A 2 -12.14 35.93 0.88
N LEU A 3 -10.95 35.34 0.95
CA LEU A 3 -10.65 34.08 0.25
C LEU A 3 -11.43 32.93 0.89
N THR A 4 -11.83 31.95 0.07
CA THR A 4 -12.38 30.66 0.52
C THR A 4 -11.40 29.54 0.18
N LEU A 5 -11.60 28.33 0.69
CA LEU A 5 -10.77 27.17 0.32
C LEU A 5 -10.86 26.86 -1.18
N ASP A 6 -11.96 27.20 -1.83
CA ASP A 6 -12.19 26.94 -3.26
C ASP A 6 -11.71 28.08 -4.16
N SER A 7 -11.27 29.22 -3.60
CA SER A 7 -10.67 30.32 -4.36
C SER A 7 -9.43 29.85 -5.12
N SER A 8 -9.23 30.37 -6.35
CA SER A 8 -8.06 30.01 -7.15
C SER A 8 -6.77 30.62 -6.57
N LEU A 9 -5.65 29.90 -6.70
CA LEU A 9 -4.35 30.45 -6.31
C LEU A 9 -3.93 31.65 -7.15
N GLU A 10 -4.46 31.79 -8.36
CA GLU A 10 -4.20 32.97 -9.22
C GLU A 10 -4.83 34.23 -8.64
N GLU A 11 -6.06 34.16 -8.10
CA GLU A 11 -6.72 35.27 -7.40
C GLU A 11 -6.01 35.62 -6.08
N ALA A 12 -5.56 34.56 -5.33
CA ALA A 12 -4.98 34.77 -4.01
C ALA A 12 -3.53 35.28 -4.04
N LEU A 13 -2.73 34.80 -4.98
CA LEU A 13 -1.28 35.04 -5.01
C LEU A 13 -0.77 35.71 -6.29
N GLY A 14 -1.58 35.74 -7.36
CA GLY A 14 -1.18 36.17 -8.70
C GLY A 14 -0.68 35.01 -9.58
N SER A 15 -0.57 35.28 -10.90
CA SER A 15 -0.34 34.20 -11.90
C SER A 15 1.02 33.49 -11.80
N THR A 16 2.09 34.22 -11.40
CA THR A 16 3.45 33.62 -11.33
C THR A 16 3.58 32.60 -10.18
N PRO A 17 3.21 32.91 -8.93
CA PRO A 17 3.18 31.92 -7.84
C PRO A 17 2.22 30.77 -8.11
N ALA A 18 1.02 31.03 -8.63
CA ALA A 18 0.04 29.99 -8.96
C ALA A 18 0.60 28.97 -9.97
N LYS A 19 1.22 29.41 -11.06
CA LYS A 19 1.86 28.54 -12.05
C LYS A 19 3.03 27.74 -11.46
N SER A 20 3.78 28.33 -10.53
CA SER A 20 4.89 27.62 -9.87
C SER A 20 4.37 26.51 -8.95
N LEU A 21 3.31 26.75 -8.19
CA LEU A 21 2.64 25.77 -7.32
C LEU A 21 1.95 24.67 -8.13
N ASP A 22 1.30 25.00 -9.24
CA ASP A 22 0.68 24.02 -10.13
C ASP A 22 1.74 23.10 -10.76
N ARG A 23 2.84 23.67 -11.26
CA ARG A 23 3.94 22.88 -11.87
C ARG A 23 4.66 21.98 -10.85
N ALA A 24 4.88 22.46 -9.62
CA ALA A 24 5.65 21.74 -8.61
C ALA A 24 4.80 20.68 -7.88
N PHE A 25 3.53 20.94 -7.63
CA PHE A 25 2.67 20.13 -6.75
C PHE A 25 1.25 19.91 -7.28
N SER A 26 0.91 20.40 -8.48
CA SER A 26 -0.44 20.33 -9.07
C SER A 26 -1.50 21.03 -8.20
N MET A 27 -1.11 22.07 -7.46
CA MET A 27 -2.01 22.86 -6.61
C MET A 27 -2.69 23.96 -7.42
N LYS A 28 -4.02 24.06 -7.32
CA LYS A 28 -4.84 25.04 -8.06
C LYS A 28 -5.66 25.95 -7.15
N THR A 29 -6.04 25.45 -5.97
CA THR A 29 -6.92 26.15 -5.03
C THR A 29 -6.19 26.55 -3.74
N VAL A 30 -6.78 27.48 -3.01
CA VAL A 30 -6.35 27.85 -1.66
C VAL A 30 -6.37 26.62 -0.75
N GLY A 31 -7.40 25.78 -0.85
CA GLY A 31 -7.50 24.53 -0.10
C GLY A 31 -6.35 23.57 -0.36
N ASP A 32 -5.89 23.44 -1.61
CA ASP A 32 -4.72 22.62 -1.93
C ASP A 32 -3.47 23.12 -1.20
N LEU A 33 -3.26 24.44 -1.21
CA LEU A 33 -2.08 25.07 -0.61
C LEU A 33 -2.08 24.96 0.92
N VAL A 34 -3.20 25.29 1.59
CA VAL A 34 -3.27 25.19 3.07
C VAL A 34 -3.33 23.74 3.56
N SER A 35 -3.53 22.79 2.68
CA SER A 35 -3.39 21.37 2.97
C SER A 35 -1.98 20.83 2.67
N HIS A 36 -1.02 21.67 2.32
CA HIS A 36 0.38 21.31 2.18
C HIS A 36 1.08 21.51 3.53
N TYR A 37 1.01 20.52 4.39
CA TYR A 37 1.42 20.61 5.78
C TYR A 37 2.93 20.55 5.97
N PRO A 38 3.48 21.20 7.03
CA PRO A 38 4.91 21.09 7.38
C PRO A 38 5.30 19.67 7.71
N ARG A 39 6.48 19.25 7.26
CA ARG A 39 7.10 17.96 7.64
C ARG A 39 7.66 17.97 9.05
N ARG A 40 8.20 19.13 9.47
CA ARG A 40 8.83 19.34 10.79
C ARG A 40 8.82 20.82 11.12
N TYR A 41 9.11 21.12 12.35
CA TYR A 41 9.30 22.48 12.83
C TYR A 41 10.72 22.62 13.37
N ALA A 42 11.38 23.72 13.04
CA ALA A 42 12.69 24.05 13.54
C ALA A 42 12.59 25.19 14.57
N ASP A 43 13.27 25.03 15.68
CA ASP A 43 13.50 26.14 16.59
C ASP A 43 14.52 27.11 15.96
N PRO A 44 14.41 28.41 16.17
CA PRO A 44 15.35 29.40 15.63
C PRO A 44 16.82 29.15 16.02
N GLY A 45 17.09 28.29 17.01
CA GLY A 45 18.42 27.89 17.48
C GLY A 45 18.84 26.44 17.16
N GLU A 46 17.94 25.60 16.63
CA GLU A 46 18.20 24.15 16.39
C GLU A 46 18.46 23.78 14.93
N LEU A 47 18.58 24.75 14.01
CA LEU A 47 19.03 24.44 12.66
C LEU A 47 20.42 23.80 12.75
N THR A 48 20.62 22.71 12.02
CA THR A 48 21.90 21.95 12.04
C THR A 48 23.07 22.91 12.04
N PRO A 49 23.92 22.91 13.07
CA PRO A 49 25.02 23.85 13.15
C PRO A 49 25.86 23.78 11.88
N ILE A 50 26.31 24.92 11.38
CA ILE A 50 27.16 24.97 10.16
C ILE A 50 28.31 23.96 10.20
N ARG A 51 28.80 23.65 11.38
CA ARG A 51 29.89 22.67 11.60
C ARG A 51 29.47 21.21 11.40
N ALA A 52 28.17 20.90 11.44
CA ALA A 52 27.63 19.53 11.36
C ALA A 52 26.86 19.29 10.05
N LEU A 53 27.00 20.15 9.04
CA LEU A 53 26.29 20.03 7.76
C LEU A 53 26.84 18.83 6.95
N PRO A 54 25.98 17.93 6.46
CA PRO A 54 26.39 16.80 5.64
C PRO A 54 26.83 17.28 4.23
N LEU A 55 28.04 16.89 3.81
CA LEU A 55 28.55 17.20 2.49
C LEU A 55 27.72 16.53 1.37
N GLY A 56 27.40 17.28 0.33
CA GLY A 56 26.68 16.79 -0.82
C GLY A 56 25.16 16.87 -0.72
N GLU A 57 24.59 17.12 0.44
CA GLU A 57 23.15 17.28 0.65
C GLU A 57 22.68 18.73 0.47
N THR A 58 21.40 18.92 0.12
CA THR A 58 20.77 20.23 0.08
C THR A 58 20.15 20.53 1.44
N VAL A 59 20.63 21.58 2.08
CA VAL A 59 20.22 21.98 3.44
C VAL A 59 19.74 23.44 3.45
N THR A 60 18.93 23.76 4.45
CA THR A 60 18.48 25.15 4.73
C THR A 60 18.95 25.54 6.12
N ILE A 61 19.59 26.70 6.23
CA ILE A 61 20.13 27.22 7.49
C ILE A 61 19.65 28.67 7.71
N VAL A 62 19.56 29.06 8.96
CA VAL A 62 19.40 30.47 9.35
C VAL A 62 20.76 30.98 9.82
N ALA A 63 21.22 32.07 9.24
CA ALA A 63 22.51 32.64 9.58
C ALA A 63 22.52 34.17 9.45
N GLU A 64 23.54 34.78 10.02
CA GLU A 64 23.85 36.20 9.90
C GLU A 64 24.96 36.43 8.90
N VAL A 65 24.86 37.47 8.09
CA VAL A 65 25.92 37.87 7.17
C VAL A 65 27.06 38.52 7.95
N LEU A 66 28.21 37.87 7.95
CA LEU A 66 29.43 38.34 8.66
C LEU A 66 30.33 39.17 7.75
N SER A 67 30.35 38.86 6.46
CA SER A 67 31.08 39.64 5.48
C SER A 67 30.45 39.48 4.09
N SER A 68 30.53 40.52 3.24
CA SER A 68 30.09 40.50 1.86
C SER A 68 31.00 41.32 1.00
N SER A 69 31.48 40.78 -0.12
CA SER A 69 32.37 41.47 -1.05
C SER A 69 32.08 41.09 -2.51
N ALA A 70 32.07 42.10 -3.38
CA ALA A 70 31.90 41.93 -4.81
C ALA A 70 33.21 42.21 -5.55
N ARG A 71 33.63 41.29 -6.44
CA ARG A 71 34.83 41.44 -7.26
C ARG A 71 34.65 41.00 -8.71
N ALA A 72 35.39 41.62 -9.61
CA ALA A 72 35.45 41.16 -10.99
C ALA A 72 36.27 39.86 -11.11
N MET A 73 35.85 38.94 -11.97
CA MET A 73 36.60 37.69 -12.24
C MET A 73 37.83 37.97 -13.09
N ARG A 74 39.03 37.46 -12.69
CA ARG A 74 40.30 37.72 -13.39
C ARG A 74 40.40 37.03 -14.77
N ASN A 75 39.80 35.85 -14.94
CA ASN A 75 40.01 35.01 -16.14
C ASN A 75 38.74 34.71 -16.94
N ARG A 76 37.59 35.30 -16.63
CA ARG A 76 36.32 35.14 -17.36
C ARG A 76 35.53 36.46 -17.33
N ARG A 77 34.68 36.70 -18.35
CA ARG A 77 33.70 37.80 -18.31
C ARG A 77 32.67 37.51 -17.19
N GLY A 78 32.53 38.48 -16.25
CA GLY A 78 31.60 38.40 -15.12
C GLY A 78 32.19 38.89 -13.80
N ALA A 79 31.42 38.82 -12.75
CA ALA A 79 31.80 39.20 -11.39
C ALA A 79 31.33 38.12 -10.41
N MET A 80 31.91 38.13 -9.21
CA MET A 80 31.61 37.18 -8.15
C MET A 80 31.35 37.94 -6.86
N VAL A 81 30.40 37.44 -6.09
CA VAL A 81 30.13 37.90 -4.72
C VAL A 81 30.50 36.77 -3.76
N ASP A 82 31.42 37.07 -2.87
CA ASP A 82 31.79 36.20 -1.79
C ASP A 82 31.19 36.72 -0.49
N VAL A 83 30.38 35.88 0.17
CA VAL A 83 29.72 36.22 1.42
C VAL A 83 30.09 35.16 2.46
N VAL A 84 30.39 35.60 3.66
CA VAL A 84 30.56 34.69 4.82
C VAL A 84 29.36 34.86 5.71
N ILE A 85 28.73 33.76 6.08
CA ILE A 85 27.61 33.71 7.02
C ILE A 85 28.00 32.91 8.26
N GLY A 86 27.31 33.15 9.37
CA GLY A 86 27.54 32.45 10.63
C GLY A 86 26.24 32.25 11.42
N ASP A 87 26.16 31.15 12.13
CA ASP A 87 25.06 30.79 13.04
C ASP A 87 25.42 31.02 14.53
N GLY A 88 26.56 31.66 14.79
CA GLY A 88 27.09 31.86 16.15
C GLY A 88 28.02 30.74 16.63
N ILE A 89 27.99 29.56 16.00
CA ILE A 89 28.78 28.37 16.32
C ILE A 89 29.78 28.04 15.21
N GLY A 90 29.39 28.19 13.95
CA GLY A 90 30.17 27.92 12.75
C GLY A 90 30.13 29.08 11.75
N LYS A 91 30.97 28.98 10.71
CA LYS A 91 31.00 29.90 9.57
C LYS A 91 31.06 29.08 8.29
N MET A 92 30.39 29.57 7.22
CA MET A 92 30.50 29.02 5.90
C MET A 92 30.52 30.13 4.84
N SER A 93 31.00 29.80 3.63
CA SER A 93 31.05 30.73 2.54
C SER A 93 29.88 30.54 1.59
N LEU A 94 29.33 31.63 1.05
CA LEU A 94 28.39 31.64 -0.05
C LEU A 94 29.08 32.27 -1.25
N THR A 95 28.98 31.68 -2.42
CA THR A 95 29.54 32.25 -3.66
C THR A 95 28.44 32.42 -4.70
N PHE A 96 28.30 33.65 -5.22
CA PHE A 96 27.37 33.97 -6.29
C PHE A 96 28.14 34.48 -7.51
N PHE A 97 27.79 34.01 -8.69
CA PHE A 97 28.30 34.52 -9.95
C PHE A 97 27.32 35.52 -10.56
N ALA A 98 27.81 36.63 -11.05
CA ALA A 98 27.01 37.69 -11.67
C ALA A 98 27.53 38.02 -13.08
N LYS A 99 26.63 38.47 -13.96
CA LYS A 99 26.95 38.80 -15.34
C LYS A 99 27.91 40.01 -15.47
N ASN A 100 27.85 40.91 -14.50
CA ASN A 100 28.70 42.13 -14.46
C ASN A 100 28.90 42.59 -13.00
N LEU A 101 29.83 43.54 -12.81
CA LEU A 101 30.17 44.06 -11.50
C LEU A 101 29.03 44.86 -10.85
N GLY A 102 28.16 45.52 -11.63
CA GLY A 102 27.00 46.24 -11.11
C GLY A 102 25.99 45.30 -10.43
N ALA A 103 25.66 44.14 -11.07
CA ALA A 103 24.81 43.14 -10.49
C ALA A 103 25.45 42.44 -9.26
N ALA A 104 26.77 42.30 -9.24
CA ALA A 104 27.49 41.79 -8.10
C ALA A 104 27.46 42.78 -6.92
N LYS A 105 27.66 44.06 -7.16
CA LYS A 105 27.59 45.11 -6.13
C LYS A 105 26.20 45.19 -5.52
N TRP A 106 25.14 45.21 -6.35
CA TRP A 106 23.76 45.22 -5.87
C TRP A 106 23.48 44.03 -4.93
N ARG A 107 23.91 42.82 -5.32
CA ARG A 107 23.75 41.64 -4.46
C ARG A 107 24.59 41.70 -3.19
N SER A 108 25.78 42.29 -3.24
CA SER A 108 26.61 42.49 -2.05
C SER A 108 26.03 43.51 -1.09
N GLU A 109 25.34 44.53 -1.61
CA GLU A 109 24.57 45.53 -0.82
C GLU A 109 23.31 44.92 -0.20
N ASP A 110 22.60 44.09 -0.95
CA ASP A 110 21.47 43.33 -0.44
C ASP A 110 21.88 42.36 0.69
N LEU A 111 23.01 41.67 0.55
CA LEU A 111 23.62 40.85 1.59
C LEU A 111 24.58 41.65 2.50
N ALA A 112 24.11 42.81 3.02
CA ALA A 112 24.91 43.65 3.89
C ALA A 112 25.23 42.93 5.22
N VAL A 113 26.39 43.26 5.79
CA VAL A 113 26.86 42.74 7.09
C VAL A 113 25.84 43.03 8.19
N GLY A 114 25.54 42.07 9.03
CA GLY A 114 24.58 42.12 10.12
C GLY A 114 23.16 41.75 9.72
N ARG A 115 22.83 41.64 8.41
CA ARG A 115 21.53 41.08 7.99
C ARG A 115 21.44 39.60 8.27
N ARG A 116 20.30 39.17 8.77
CA ARG A 116 19.97 37.77 9.01
C ARG A 116 19.00 37.25 7.97
N GLY A 117 19.08 35.98 7.64
CA GLY A 117 18.20 35.39 6.66
C GLY A 117 18.25 33.86 6.68
N VAL A 118 17.40 33.29 5.84
CA VAL A 118 17.42 31.86 5.53
C VAL A 118 18.24 31.66 4.27
N PHE A 119 19.17 30.70 4.30
CA PHE A 119 20.03 30.35 3.19
C PHE A 119 19.84 28.87 2.85
N SER A 120 19.59 28.54 1.60
CA SER A 120 19.39 27.18 1.15
C SER A 120 20.30 26.84 -0.03
N GLY A 121 20.95 25.67 0.02
CA GLY A 121 21.85 25.25 -1.05
C GLY A 121 22.46 23.88 -0.79
N LYS A 122 23.13 23.34 -1.82
CA LYS A 122 23.87 22.09 -1.71
C LYS A 122 25.19 22.36 -0.97
N VAL A 123 25.43 21.57 0.08
CA VAL A 123 26.65 21.67 0.88
C VAL A 123 27.83 21.16 0.07
N GLY A 124 28.77 22.03 -0.23
CA GLY A 124 30.06 21.70 -0.83
C GLY A 124 31.21 22.09 0.08
N GLU A 125 32.42 21.77 -0.35
CA GLU A 125 33.66 22.20 0.31
C GLU A 125 34.57 22.89 -0.72
N PHE A 126 35.13 24.04 -0.35
CA PHE A 126 36.09 24.75 -1.16
C PHE A 126 37.17 25.36 -0.27
N ASN A 127 38.44 25.07 -0.57
CA ASN A 127 39.60 25.50 0.23
C ASN A 127 39.49 25.19 1.73
N GLY A 128 38.93 24.02 2.09
CA GLY A 128 38.80 23.60 3.50
C GLY A 128 37.66 24.30 4.27
N MET A 129 36.82 25.08 3.60
CA MET A 129 35.61 25.70 4.17
C MET A 129 34.33 25.13 3.53
N THR A 130 33.35 24.87 4.35
CA THR A 130 31.99 24.55 3.89
C THR A 130 31.45 25.70 3.08
N GLN A 131 30.84 25.41 1.91
CA GLN A 131 30.38 26.42 0.96
C GLN A 131 29.02 26.05 0.37
N PHE A 132 28.18 27.07 0.13
CA PHE A 132 27.10 27.00 -0.86
C PHE A 132 27.50 27.73 -2.14
N ALA A 133 27.42 27.03 -3.27
CA ALA A 133 27.57 27.63 -4.59
C ALA A 133 26.20 28.06 -5.13
N HIS A 134 25.99 29.34 -5.38
CA HIS A 134 24.71 29.89 -5.82
C HIS A 134 23.52 29.53 -4.90
N PRO A 135 23.61 29.74 -3.58
CA PRO A 135 22.48 29.47 -2.71
C PRO A 135 21.30 30.37 -3.01
N GLU A 136 20.11 29.89 -2.71
CA GLU A 136 18.95 30.75 -2.55
C GLU A 136 18.95 31.36 -1.15
N TYR A 137 18.48 32.62 -1.04
CA TYR A 137 18.40 33.29 0.24
C TYR A 137 17.20 34.20 0.35
N GLU A 138 16.69 34.35 1.54
CA GLU A 138 15.70 35.36 1.93
C GLU A 138 16.20 36.07 3.18
N LEU A 139 16.30 37.40 3.08
CA LEU A 139 16.71 38.25 4.21
C LEU A 139 15.49 38.69 4.98
N PHE A 140 15.62 38.75 6.29
CA PHE A 140 14.57 39.28 7.16
C PHE A 140 14.55 40.80 7.04
N ASP A 141 13.35 41.40 6.80
CA ASP A 141 13.20 42.84 6.77
C ASP A 141 13.45 43.46 8.15
N ASP A 142 13.98 44.70 8.21
CA ASP A 142 14.38 45.35 9.46
C ASP A 142 13.19 45.59 10.43
N GLU A 143 11.97 45.83 9.93
CA GLU A 143 10.77 45.91 10.76
C GLU A 143 10.35 44.54 11.35
N ASP A 144 10.45 43.49 10.58
CA ASP A 144 10.25 42.13 11.04
C ASP A 144 11.37 41.66 11.98
N ALA A 145 12.60 42.10 11.79
CA ALA A 145 13.73 41.83 12.70
C ALA A 145 13.56 42.54 14.05
N ALA A 146 12.98 43.76 14.07
CA ALA A 146 12.65 44.48 15.32
C ALA A 146 11.48 43.82 16.09
N ARG A 147 10.41 43.42 15.40
CA ARG A 147 9.31 42.64 15.98
C ARG A 147 9.80 41.28 16.48
N ARG A 148 10.63 40.52 15.69
CA ARG A 148 11.16 39.23 16.07
C ARG A 148 12.24 39.32 17.15
N ARG A 149 12.91 40.48 17.35
CA ARG A 149 13.75 40.71 18.57
C ARG A 149 12.89 40.88 19.82
N ALA A 150 11.69 41.40 19.69
CA ALA A 150 10.70 41.41 20.78
C ALA A 150 10.07 40.02 20.98
N ASP A 151 9.81 39.31 19.89
CA ASP A 151 9.24 37.96 19.85
C ASP A 151 10.33 36.83 19.98
N ALA A 152 11.63 37.09 19.81
CA ALA A 152 12.74 36.13 20.03
C ALA A 152 12.92 35.76 21.51
N ARG A 153 12.14 36.36 22.41
CA ARG A 153 11.87 35.83 23.76
C ARG A 153 10.70 34.82 23.76
N ALA A 154 9.91 34.72 22.71
CA ALA A 154 8.97 33.66 22.44
C ALA A 154 9.48 32.91 21.19
N ALA A 155 9.96 31.68 21.35
CA ALA A 155 10.51 30.85 20.28
C ALA A 155 9.45 30.57 19.21
N VAL A 156 9.39 31.38 18.15
CA VAL A 156 8.47 31.14 17.02
C VAL A 156 9.03 30.02 16.19
N LEU A 157 8.37 28.87 16.21
CA LEU A 157 8.73 27.70 15.42
C LEU A 157 8.63 27.97 13.91
N ILE A 158 9.65 27.57 13.17
CA ILE A 158 9.73 27.73 11.71
C ILE A 158 9.20 26.44 11.05
N PRO A 159 8.06 26.48 10.34
CA PRO A 159 7.53 25.31 9.64
C PRO A 159 8.39 25.00 8.40
N ILE A 160 8.81 23.73 8.26
CA ILE A 160 9.59 23.24 7.12
C ILE A 160 8.66 22.39 6.23
N TYR A 161 8.38 22.89 5.04
CA TYR A 161 7.49 22.24 4.07
C TYR A 161 8.24 21.29 3.12
N PRO A 162 7.58 20.25 2.58
CA PRO A 162 8.10 19.54 1.43
C PRO A 162 8.32 20.52 0.26
N ALA A 163 9.54 20.54 -0.26
CA ALA A 163 9.99 21.48 -1.27
C ALA A 163 10.51 20.73 -2.51
N THR A 164 10.67 21.45 -3.62
CA THR A 164 11.29 20.95 -4.86
C THR A 164 12.53 21.78 -5.19
N SER A 165 13.30 21.34 -6.19
CA SER A 165 14.45 22.13 -6.67
C SER A 165 14.05 23.52 -7.21
N THR A 166 12.78 23.71 -7.59
CA THR A 166 12.26 24.96 -8.18
C THR A 166 11.40 25.78 -7.25
N LEU A 167 10.93 25.21 -6.12
CA LEU A 167 10.08 25.90 -5.16
C LEU A 167 10.50 25.52 -3.74
N GLN A 168 11.10 26.49 -3.05
CA GLN A 168 11.72 26.28 -1.75
C GLN A 168 10.72 26.41 -0.59
N THR A 169 11.05 25.81 0.57
CA THR A 169 10.18 25.76 1.76
C THR A 169 9.74 27.17 2.23
N TRP A 170 10.62 28.16 2.19
CA TRP A 170 10.31 29.53 2.62
C TRP A 170 9.35 30.26 1.66
N GLN A 171 9.44 29.99 0.35
CA GLN A 171 8.48 30.54 -0.63
C GLN A 171 7.08 29.98 -0.36
N ILE A 172 6.99 28.67 -0.08
CA ILE A 172 5.75 28.01 0.29
C ILE A 172 5.19 28.62 1.58
N ALA A 173 6.03 28.78 2.63
CA ALA A 173 5.65 29.42 3.88
C ALA A 173 5.08 30.83 3.67
N LYS A 174 5.73 31.65 2.82
CA LYS A 174 5.24 33.00 2.49
C LYS A 174 3.89 32.97 1.77
N PHE A 175 3.70 32.05 0.83
CA PHE A 175 2.43 31.90 0.12
C PHE A 175 1.30 31.46 1.08
N ILE A 176 1.56 30.49 1.94
CA ILE A 176 0.61 30.02 2.95
C ILE A 176 0.26 31.16 3.93
N THR A 177 1.26 31.90 4.41
CA THR A 177 1.06 33.05 5.28
C THR A 177 0.12 34.09 4.66
N ARG A 178 0.38 34.47 3.40
CA ARG A 178 -0.44 35.43 2.67
C ARG A 178 -1.88 34.95 2.46
N VAL A 179 -2.03 33.65 2.16
CA VAL A 179 -3.35 33.05 1.96
C VAL A 179 -4.13 32.97 3.27
N LEU A 180 -3.49 32.56 4.37
CA LEU A 180 -4.13 32.53 5.69
C LEU A 180 -4.60 33.93 6.15
N ASP A 181 -3.82 34.98 5.88
CA ASP A 181 -4.23 36.38 6.24
C ASP A 181 -5.48 36.82 5.49
N GLY A 182 -5.71 36.33 4.27
CA GLY A 182 -6.88 36.64 3.44
C GLY A 182 -8.02 35.64 3.56
N LEU A 183 -7.80 34.51 4.23
CA LEU A 183 -8.78 33.43 4.32
C LEU A 183 -9.92 33.79 5.26
N GLY A 184 -11.14 33.70 4.77
CA GLY A 184 -12.37 33.92 5.54
C GLY A 184 -12.74 32.73 6.42
N ASP A 185 -14.03 32.50 6.61
CA ASP A 185 -14.55 31.37 7.37
C ASP A 185 -14.20 30.04 6.69
N VAL A 186 -13.75 29.11 7.49
CA VAL A 186 -13.43 27.73 7.05
C VAL A 186 -14.61 26.83 7.43
N PRO A 187 -15.23 26.13 6.47
CA PRO A 187 -16.33 25.22 6.76
C PRO A 187 -15.93 24.14 7.76
N GLU A 188 -16.72 23.97 8.82
CA GLU A 188 -16.50 22.99 9.87
C GLU A 188 -17.06 21.61 9.48
N PRO A 189 -16.24 20.56 9.39
CA PRO A 189 -16.71 19.20 9.10
C PRO A 189 -17.50 18.57 10.26
N LEU A 190 -17.31 19.02 11.49
CA LEU A 190 -17.93 18.51 12.70
C LEU A 190 -18.77 19.55 13.42
N ALA A 191 -19.94 19.15 13.90
CA ALA A 191 -20.78 19.99 14.77
C ALA A 191 -20.04 20.39 16.06
N ALA A 192 -20.36 21.57 16.60
CA ALA A 192 -19.64 22.15 17.74
C ALA A 192 -19.64 21.28 19.00
N ASP A 193 -20.76 20.59 19.28
CA ASP A 193 -20.92 19.68 20.42
C ASP A 193 -20.07 18.42 20.28
N VAL A 194 -19.98 17.87 19.05
CA VAL A 194 -19.12 16.72 18.75
C VAL A 194 -17.65 17.12 18.87
N ARG A 195 -17.28 18.27 18.29
CA ARG A 195 -15.92 18.80 18.35
C ARG A 195 -15.47 19.02 19.81
N ALA A 196 -16.33 19.61 20.65
CA ALA A 196 -16.03 19.79 22.08
C ALA A 196 -15.85 18.47 22.83
N ARG A 197 -16.66 17.44 22.52
CA ARG A 197 -16.58 16.10 23.13
C ARG A 197 -15.29 15.37 22.74
N GLU A 198 -14.84 15.53 21.50
CA GLU A 198 -13.61 14.94 20.97
C GLU A 198 -12.37 15.79 21.28
N GLU A 199 -12.50 16.91 21.98
CA GLU A 199 -11.43 17.84 22.34
C GLU A 199 -10.66 18.34 21.08
N LEU A 200 -11.38 18.73 20.05
CA LEU A 200 -10.82 19.19 18.79
C LEU A 200 -10.93 20.72 18.65
N LEU A 201 -9.97 21.29 17.94
CA LEU A 201 -9.97 22.70 17.54
C LEU A 201 -11.02 22.96 16.44
N THR A 202 -11.34 24.22 16.18
CA THR A 202 -12.01 24.58 14.93
C THR A 202 -11.10 24.34 13.73
N ALA A 203 -11.68 24.14 12.54
CA ALA A 203 -10.91 23.95 11.32
C ALA A 203 -9.97 25.15 11.06
N ARG A 204 -10.43 26.37 11.35
CA ARG A 204 -9.62 27.57 11.23
C ARG A 204 -8.45 27.60 12.21
N GLU A 205 -8.70 27.33 13.50
CA GLU A 205 -7.65 27.28 14.52
C GLU A 205 -6.62 26.20 14.21
N ALA A 206 -7.05 25.02 13.77
CA ALA A 206 -6.16 23.93 13.40
C ALA A 206 -5.25 24.30 12.22
N LEU A 207 -5.78 24.97 11.18
CA LEU A 207 -4.97 25.49 10.07
C LEU A 207 -4.01 26.59 10.52
N GLU A 208 -4.42 27.51 11.39
CA GLU A 208 -3.52 28.52 11.92
C GLU A 208 -2.40 27.91 12.76
N GLN A 209 -2.73 26.98 13.66
CA GLN A 209 -1.75 26.41 14.58
C GLN A 209 -0.76 25.47 13.87
N ILE A 210 -1.18 24.73 12.83
CA ILE A 210 -0.27 23.86 12.10
C ILE A 210 0.72 24.65 11.22
N HIS A 211 0.31 25.81 10.69
CA HIS A 211 1.16 26.61 9.82
C HIS A 211 1.91 27.71 10.55
N ARG A 212 1.37 28.18 11.68
CA ARG A 212 1.88 29.30 12.49
C ARG A 212 1.83 28.96 13.99
N PRO A 213 2.41 27.84 14.45
CA PRO A 213 2.38 27.49 15.86
C PRO A 213 3.16 28.53 16.68
N LYS A 214 2.58 28.98 17.78
CA LYS A 214 3.27 29.86 18.75
C LYS A 214 4.19 29.08 19.64
N THR A 215 3.82 27.86 19.98
CA THR A 215 4.57 26.93 20.82
C THR A 215 4.50 25.51 20.23
N ARG A 216 5.39 24.61 20.65
CA ARG A 216 5.34 23.19 20.27
C ARG A 216 4.03 22.52 20.71
N ASN A 217 3.41 22.99 21.80
CA ASN A 217 2.16 22.43 22.31
C ASN A 217 0.95 22.72 21.40
N ASP A 218 1.03 23.69 20.51
CA ASP A 218 -0.05 24.02 19.55
C ASP A 218 -0.12 22.98 18.41
N ILE A 219 0.98 22.26 18.15
CA ILE A 219 1.12 21.39 16.98
C ILE A 219 0.24 20.14 17.10
N ASP A 220 0.34 19.43 18.22
CA ASP A 220 -0.34 18.13 18.38
C ASP A 220 -1.87 18.25 18.34
N PRO A 221 -2.51 19.22 19.00
CA PRO A 221 -3.96 19.43 18.86
C PRO A 221 -4.39 19.77 17.43
N ALA A 222 -3.59 20.60 16.72
CA ALA A 222 -3.86 20.94 15.33
C ALA A 222 -3.77 19.72 14.41
N VAL A 223 -2.69 18.94 14.55
CA VAL A 223 -2.50 17.70 13.80
C VAL A 223 -3.61 16.69 14.08
N ARG A 224 -3.99 16.49 15.36
CA ARG A 224 -5.08 15.61 15.77
C ARG A 224 -6.40 16.02 15.13
N THR A 225 -6.73 17.32 15.15
CA THR A 225 -7.96 17.85 14.54
C THR A 225 -7.97 17.60 13.04
N LEU A 226 -6.91 17.94 12.33
CA LEU A 226 -6.84 17.79 10.88
C LEU A 226 -6.84 16.31 10.46
N ARG A 227 -6.21 15.42 11.24
CA ARG A 227 -6.30 13.97 11.03
C ARG A 227 -7.73 13.44 11.22
N MET A 228 -8.45 13.95 12.24
CA MET A 228 -9.86 13.59 12.44
C MET A 228 -10.72 14.05 11.28
N HIS A 229 -10.52 15.28 10.78
CA HIS A 229 -11.25 15.80 9.61
C HIS A 229 -10.95 14.95 8.36
N GLU A 230 -9.70 14.55 8.18
CA GLU A 230 -9.27 13.71 7.06
C GLU A 230 -9.90 12.31 7.15
N ALA A 231 -9.88 11.70 8.33
CA ALA A 231 -10.46 10.38 8.59
C ALA A 231 -12.01 10.41 8.45
N LEU A 232 -12.66 11.42 9.00
CA LEU A 232 -14.11 11.58 8.93
C LEU A 232 -14.58 11.75 7.48
N THR A 233 -13.93 12.65 6.74
CA THR A 233 -14.24 12.90 5.32
C THR A 233 -14.13 11.60 4.51
N LEU A 234 -13.04 10.84 4.71
CA LEU A 234 -12.84 9.55 4.03
C LEU A 234 -13.88 8.52 4.43
N GLN A 235 -14.11 8.33 5.74
CA GLN A 235 -15.06 7.32 6.22
C GLN A 235 -16.50 7.64 5.80
N THR A 236 -16.88 8.92 5.80
CA THR A 236 -18.21 9.34 5.34
C THR A 236 -18.39 9.06 3.86
N ALA A 237 -17.41 9.37 3.02
CA ALA A 237 -17.47 9.09 1.57
C ALA A 237 -17.59 7.57 1.30
N LEU A 238 -16.81 6.74 2.01
CA LEU A 238 -16.87 5.27 1.90
C LEU A 238 -18.22 4.70 2.34
N LEU A 239 -18.80 5.26 3.42
CA LEU A 239 -20.12 4.85 3.91
C LEU A 239 -21.24 5.27 2.94
N GLN A 240 -21.19 6.48 2.38
CA GLN A 240 -22.14 6.92 1.35
C GLN A 240 -22.09 6.01 0.12
N GLN A 241 -20.90 5.61 -0.30
CA GLN A 241 -20.73 4.65 -1.39
C GLN A 241 -21.31 3.28 -1.05
N ARG A 242 -21.08 2.77 0.17
CA ARG A 242 -21.71 1.53 0.66
C ARG A 242 -23.23 1.62 0.64
N ASP A 243 -23.78 2.73 1.09
CA ASP A 243 -25.23 2.93 1.14
C ASP A 243 -25.84 3.10 -0.27
N ALA A 244 -25.11 3.72 -1.20
CA ALA A 244 -25.49 3.75 -2.61
C ALA A 244 -25.55 2.35 -3.23
N VAL A 245 -24.60 1.47 -2.90
CA VAL A 245 -24.66 0.06 -3.33
C VAL A 245 -25.86 -0.66 -2.68
N ARG A 246 -26.13 -0.42 -1.40
CA ARG A 246 -27.27 -1.00 -0.68
C ARG A 246 -28.63 -0.50 -1.17
N SER A 247 -28.69 0.63 -1.87
CA SER A 247 -29.91 1.11 -2.51
C SER A 247 -30.26 0.36 -3.81
N LEU A 248 -29.31 -0.41 -4.35
CA LEU A 248 -29.58 -1.27 -5.51
C LEU A 248 -30.40 -2.48 -5.08
N SER A 249 -31.30 -2.94 -5.96
CA SER A 249 -32.08 -4.16 -5.72
C SER A 249 -31.28 -5.40 -6.11
N ALA A 250 -31.27 -6.42 -5.26
CA ALA A 250 -30.73 -7.74 -5.55
C ALA A 250 -31.78 -8.83 -5.29
N THR A 251 -31.61 -9.96 -5.97
CA THR A 251 -32.46 -11.14 -5.75
C THR A 251 -32.03 -11.84 -4.47
N ALA A 252 -32.94 -11.97 -3.51
CA ALA A 252 -32.68 -12.72 -2.27
C ALA A 252 -32.42 -14.21 -2.58
N ARG A 253 -31.34 -14.75 -2.03
CA ARG A 253 -30.87 -16.12 -2.25
C ARG A 253 -30.96 -16.93 -0.94
N ALA A 254 -32.17 -17.35 -0.59
CA ALA A 254 -32.39 -18.12 0.65
C ALA A 254 -32.01 -19.60 0.48
N ALA A 255 -31.40 -20.16 1.53
CA ALA A 255 -31.17 -21.61 1.63
C ALA A 255 -32.51 -22.36 1.76
N LYS A 256 -32.56 -23.58 1.24
CA LYS A 256 -33.74 -24.44 1.31
C LYS A 256 -33.50 -25.56 2.33
N PRO A 257 -34.48 -25.86 3.21
CA PRO A 257 -34.39 -27.04 4.08
C PRO A 257 -34.20 -28.32 3.24
N GLY A 258 -33.23 -29.16 3.62
CA GLY A 258 -32.85 -30.35 2.88
C GLY A 258 -32.16 -30.08 1.53
N GLY A 259 -31.76 -28.83 1.28
CA GLY A 259 -31.18 -28.39 0.02
C GLY A 259 -29.70 -28.79 -0.16
N LEU A 260 -29.07 -28.22 -1.18
CA LEU A 260 -27.68 -28.52 -1.54
C LEU A 260 -26.72 -28.17 -0.42
N LEU A 261 -26.93 -27.04 0.28
CA LEU A 261 -26.08 -26.58 1.37
C LEU A 261 -26.11 -27.52 2.57
N GLU A 262 -27.28 -27.92 3.05
CA GLU A 262 -27.40 -28.86 4.16
C GLU A 262 -26.82 -30.24 3.83
N ARG A 263 -27.10 -30.75 2.62
CA ARG A 263 -26.53 -32.02 2.14
C ARG A 263 -25.00 -31.97 2.04
N PHE A 264 -24.46 -30.85 1.62
CA PHE A 264 -23.00 -30.62 1.56
C PHE A 264 -22.40 -30.58 2.98
N ASP A 265 -22.98 -29.82 3.90
CA ASP A 265 -22.50 -29.72 5.27
C ASP A 265 -22.54 -31.10 5.96
N ALA A 266 -23.58 -31.90 5.72
CA ALA A 266 -23.66 -33.29 6.24
C ALA A 266 -22.64 -34.26 5.63
N SER A 267 -22.13 -33.98 4.44
CA SER A 267 -21.12 -34.82 3.75
C SER A 267 -19.67 -34.51 4.14
N LEU A 268 -19.44 -33.40 4.90
CA LEU A 268 -18.09 -33.02 5.29
C LEU A 268 -17.48 -34.05 6.26
N PRO A 269 -16.23 -34.49 6.05
CA PRO A 269 -15.54 -35.44 6.94
C PRO A 269 -14.99 -34.80 8.22
N TYR A 270 -15.29 -33.53 8.48
CA TYR A 270 -14.83 -32.74 9.63
C TYR A 270 -15.82 -31.63 9.97
N ASP A 271 -15.79 -31.17 11.21
CA ASP A 271 -16.58 -30.03 11.65
C ASP A 271 -15.98 -28.71 11.19
N LEU A 272 -16.84 -27.75 10.91
CA LEU A 272 -16.42 -26.37 10.63
C LEU A 272 -15.81 -25.74 11.88
N THR A 273 -14.77 -24.93 11.71
CA THR A 273 -14.22 -24.12 12.80
C THR A 273 -15.23 -23.05 13.25
N PRO A 274 -15.14 -22.55 14.51
CA PRO A 274 -16.05 -21.50 15.00
C PRO A 274 -16.09 -20.27 14.09
N ASP A 275 -14.94 -19.86 13.57
CA ASP A 275 -14.86 -18.71 12.64
C ASP A 275 -15.52 -19.03 11.29
N GLN A 276 -15.31 -20.22 10.75
CA GLN A 276 -15.96 -20.65 9.49
C GLN A 276 -17.50 -20.69 9.65
N GLN A 277 -17.99 -21.12 10.82
CA GLN A 277 -19.42 -21.10 11.12
C GLN A 277 -19.95 -19.67 11.20
N THR A 278 -19.25 -18.80 11.96
CA THR A 278 -19.63 -17.40 12.13
C THR A 278 -19.63 -16.64 10.82
N VAL A 279 -18.55 -16.74 10.03
CA VAL A 279 -18.43 -16.07 8.73
C VAL A 279 -19.43 -16.64 7.74
N GLY A 280 -19.61 -17.96 7.73
CA GLY A 280 -20.62 -18.62 6.91
C GLY A 280 -22.05 -18.13 7.21
N ALA A 281 -22.39 -17.94 8.48
CA ALA A 281 -23.69 -17.41 8.89
C ALA A 281 -23.87 -15.93 8.49
N GLN A 282 -22.80 -15.11 8.59
CA GLN A 282 -22.83 -13.72 8.13
C GLN A 282 -23.09 -13.64 6.61
N VAL A 283 -22.36 -14.42 5.81
CA VAL A 283 -22.54 -14.51 4.36
C VAL A 283 -23.94 -14.99 4.01
N ALA A 284 -24.42 -16.05 4.67
CA ALA A 284 -25.74 -16.60 4.44
C ALA A 284 -26.86 -15.57 4.72
N LYS A 285 -26.72 -14.78 5.79
CA LYS A 285 -27.64 -13.70 6.13
C LYS A 285 -27.65 -12.60 5.07
N ASP A 286 -26.49 -12.21 4.58
CA ASP A 286 -26.39 -11.15 3.55
C ASP A 286 -26.99 -11.59 2.22
N LEU A 287 -26.85 -12.88 1.84
CA LEU A 287 -27.41 -13.43 0.60
C LEU A 287 -28.95 -13.43 0.58
N VAL A 288 -29.60 -13.37 1.73
CA VAL A 288 -31.07 -13.26 1.85
C VAL A 288 -31.55 -11.81 1.76
N GLY A 289 -30.63 -10.85 1.85
CA GLY A 289 -30.96 -9.43 1.74
C GLY A 289 -31.53 -9.04 0.38
N SER A 290 -32.32 -7.97 0.35
CA SER A 290 -32.86 -7.37 -0.89
C SER A 290 -31.88 -6.44 -1.61
N TRP A 291 -30.67 -6.30 -1.10
CA TRP A 291 -29.58 -5.50 -1.66
C TRP A 291 -28.35 -6.38 -1.94
N PRO A 292 -27.45 -5.98 -2.86
CA PRO A 292 -26.25 -6.76 -3.16
C PRO A 292 -25.33 -6.86 -1.93
N MET A 293 -25.00 -8.09 -1.50
CA MET A 293 -23.92 -8.31 -0.57
C MET A 293 -22.60 -7.84 -1.19
N ASN A 294 -21.78 -7.16 -0.41
CA ASN A 294 -20.45 -6.75 -0.79
C ASN A 294 -19.50 -7.05 0.39
N ARG A 295 -18.91 -8.25 0.42
CA ARG A 295 -18.18 -8.73 1.60
C ARG A 295 -16.76 -9.20 1.28
N LEU A 296 -15.82 -8.77 2.13
CA LEU A 296 -14.43 -9.24 2.14
C LEU A 296 -14.25 -10.31 3.23
N VAL A 297 -13.83 -11.50 2.84
CA VAL A 297 -13.43 -12.56 3.77
C VAL A 297 -11.91 -12.69 3.79
N GLN A 298 -11.33 -12.38 4.93
CA GLN A 298 -9.90 -12.47 5.18
C GLN A 298 -9.57 -13.73 5.99
N GLY A 299 -8.41 -14.29 5.74
CA GLY A 299 -7.89 -15.41 6.53
C GLY A 299 -6.61 -15.95 5.94
N GLU A 300 -5.83 -16.64 6.72
CA GLU A 300 -4.57 -17.23 6.27
C GLU A 300 -4.76 -18.30 5.19
N VAL A 301 -3.66 -18.64 4.51
CA VAL A 301 -3.63 -19.75 3.56
C VAL A 301 -4.00 -21.04 4.30
N GLY A 302 -5.05 -21.72 3.83
CA GLY A 302 -5.54 -22.95 4.46
C GLY A 302 -6.55 -22.74 5.60
N SER A 303 -7.01 -21.52 5.88
CA SER A 303 -8.08 -21.25 6.86
C SER A 303 -9.48 -21.72 6.41
N GLY A 304 -9.62 -22.17 5.16
CA GLY A 304 -10.89 -22.67 4.62
C GLY A 304 -11.77 -21.62 3.96
N LYS A 305 -11.23 -20.49 3.50
CA LYS A 305 -11.96 -19.45 2.74
C LYS A 305 -12.74 -20.04 1.56
N THR A 306 -12.11 -20.93 0.79
CA THR A 306 -12.74 -21.60 -0.35
C THR A 306 -13.95 -22.44 0.07
N LEU A 307 -13.92 -23.06 1.26
CA LEU A 307 -15.05 -23.81 1.82
C LEU A 307 -16.23 -22.89 2.13
N VAL A 308 -15.97 -21.74 2.77
CA VAL A 308 -16.99 -20.73 3.05
C VAL A 308 -17.60 -20.18 1.74
N ALA A 309 -16.75 -19.92 0.74
CA ALA A 309 -17.22 -19.49 -0.58
C ALA A 309 -18.07 -20.57 -1.28
N LEU A 310 -17.67 -21.84 -1.20
CA LEU A 310 -18.45 -22.94 -1.79
C LEU A 310 -19.83 -23.07 -1.14
N ARG A 311 -19.93 -22.91 0.18
CA ARG A 311 -21.22 -22.89 0.90
C ARG A 311 -22.12 -21.76 0.41
N ALA A 312 -21.56 -20.56 0.20
CA ALA A 312 -22.30 -19.44 -0.40
C ALA A 312 -22.74 -19.73 -1.84
N MET A 313 -21.87 -20.32 -2.66
CA MET A 313 -22.20 -20.72 -4.04
C MET A 313 -23.32 -21.77 -4.08
N LEU A 314 -23.32 -22.74 -3.14
CA LEU A 314 -24.38 -23.75 -3.04
C LEU A 314 -25.73 -23.14 -2.63
N GLN A 315 -25.73 -22.17 -1.70
CA GLN A 315 -26.93 -21.43 -1.33
C GLN A 315 -27.54 -20.68 -2.52
N VAL A 316 -26.71 -20.06 -3.37
CA VAL A 316 -27.17 -19.40 -4.58
C VAL A 316 -27.65 -20.42 -5.61
N ALA A 317 -26.94 -21.53 -5.80
CA ALA A 317 -27.30 -22.59 -6.73
C ALA A 317 -28.68 -23.22 -6.38
N GLU A 318 -28.95 -23.51 -5.10
CA GLU A 318 -30.22 -24.09 -4.69
C GLU A 318 -31.39 -23.10 -4.76
N SER A 319 -31.12 -21.79 -4.79
CA SER A 319 -32.13 -20.75 -5.08
C SER A 319 -32.43 -20.60 -6.56
N GLY A 320 -31.76 -21.35 -7.45
CA GLY A 320 -31.92 -21.32 -8.91
C GLY A 320 -30.95 -20.37 -9.62
N GLY A 321 -30.06 -19.66 -8.88
CA GLY A 321 -29.06 -18.77 -9.45
C GLY A 321 -27.74 -19.46 -9.80
N GLN A 322 -26.86 -18.74 -10.47
CA GLN A 322 -25.51 -19.17 -10.81
C GLN A 322 -24.48 -18.44 -9.96
N ALA A 323 -23.40 -19.13 -9.61
CA ALA A 323 -22.27 -18.54 -8.92
C ALA A 323 -21.00 -18.64 -9.77
N ALA A 324 -20.25 -17.54 -9.87
CA ALA A 324 -18.98 -17.47 -10.58
C ALA A 324 -17.82 -17.30 -9.60
N LEU A 325 -16.78 -18.15 -9.69
CA LEU A 325 -15.52 -17.99 -8.98
C LEU A 325 -14.45 -17.56 -9.97
N ILE A 326 -13.83 -16.42 -9.69
CA ILE A 326 -12.79 -15.82 -10.51
C ILE A 326 -11.45 -15.96 -9.84
N ALA A 327 -10.52 -16.62 -10.53
CA ALA A 327 -9.14 -16.79 -10.11
C ALA A 327 -8.20 -15.93 -10.97
N PRO A 328 -7.06 -15.46 -10.43
CA PRO A 328 -6.13 -14.61 -11.16
C PRO A 328 -5.42 -15.30 -12.31
N THR A 329 -5.29 -16.63 -12.27
CA THR A 329 -4.63 -17.43 -13.31
C THR A 329 -5.46 -18.67 -13.68
N GLU A 330 -5.21 -19.22 -14.87
CA GLU A 330 -5.88 -20.43 -15.34
C GLU A 330 -5.53 -21.67 -14.51
N VAL A 331 -4.28 -21.75 -14.04
CA VAL A 331 -3.82 -22.81 -13.13
C VAL A 331 -4.66 -22.84 -11.87
N LEU A 332 -4.83 -21.68 -11.25
CA LEU A 332 -5.66 -21.54 -10.05
C LEU A 332 -7.13 -21.85 -10.33
N ALA A 333 -7.65 -21.37 -11.45
CA ALA A 333 -9.02 -21.70 -11.85
C ALA A 333 -9.22 -23.23 -11.99
N GLY A 334 -8.26 -23.91 -12.62
CA GLY A 334 -8.26 -25.36 -12.73
C GLY A 334 -8.14 -26.07 -11.36
N GLN A 335 -7.35 -25.53 -10.43
CA GLN A 335 -7.25 -26.06 -9.07
C GLN A 335 -8.52 -25.86 -8.27
N HIS A 336 -9.12 -24.66 -8.31
CA HIS A 336 -10.40 -24.41 -7.66
C HIS A 336 -11.47 -25.36 -8.17
N LEU A 337 -11.53 -25.58 -9.49
CA LEU A 337 -12.47 -26.54 -10.06
C LEU A 337 -12.27 -27.95 -9.51
N ARG A 338 -11.01 -28.46 -9.49
CA ARG A 338 -10.71 -29.78 -8.94
C ARG A 338 -11.06 -29.88 -7.45
N SER A 339 -10.68 -28.86 -6.66
CA SER A 339 -10.95 -28.81 -5.24
C SER A 339 -12.47 -28.77 -4.95
N ILE A 340 -13.20 -27.92 -5.64
CA ILE A 340 -14.67 -27.83 -5.53
C ILE A 340 -15.31 -29.16 -5.91
N SER A 341 -14.92 -29.74 -7.05
CA SER A 341 -15.46 -31.05 -7.49
C SER A 341 -15.17 -32.17 -6.49
N LYS A 342 -13.98 -32.17 -5.89
CA LYS A 342 -13.60 -33.11 -4.83
C LYS A 342 -14.44 -32.93 -3.57
N MET A 343 -14.64 -31.70 -3.11
CA MET A 343 -15.45 -31.40 -1.93
C MET A 343 -16.93 -31.75 -2.12
N LEU A 344 -17.47 -31.50 -3.32
CA LEU A 344 -18.86 -31.84 -3.66
C LEU A 344 -19.09 -33.36 -3.76
N GLY A 345 -18.05 -34.11 -4.06
CA GLY A 345 -18.16 -35.56 -4.24
C GLY A 345 -19.03 -35.99 -5.42
N PRO A 346 -19.21 -37.32 -5.60
CA PRO A 346 -19.95 -37.88 -6.74
C PRO A 346 -21.45 -37.61 -6.71
N GLU A 347 -22.03 -37.28 -5.57
CA GLU A 347 -23.46 -37.03 -5.43
C GLU A 347 -23.87 -35.60 -5.76
N LEU A 348 -23.13 -34.59 -5.28
CA LEU A 348 -23.50 -33.18 -5.44
C LEU A 348 -22.89 -32.55 -6.70
N ALA A 349 -21.68 -32.98 -7.13
CA ALA A 349 -21.04 -32.38 -8.30
C ALA A 349 -21.90 -32.47 -9.60
N PRO A 350 -22.62 -33.58 -9.91
CA PRO A 350 -23.49 -33.62 -11.07
C PRO A 350 -24.69 -32.66 -11.00
N LEU A 351 -25.18 -32.34 -9.79
CA LEU A 351 -26.34 -31.47 -9.59
C LEU A 351 -26.02 -29.99 -9.86
N VAL A 352 -24.79 -29.54 -9.52
CA VAL A 352 -24.38 -28.14 -9.70
C VAL A 352 -23.49 -27.94 -10.94
N MET A 353 -23.01 -29.02 -11.54
CA MET A 353 -22.21 -29.07 -12.78
C MET A 353 -21.07 -28.04 -12.79
N PRO A 354 -20.05 -28.14 -11.89
CA PRO A 354 -18.95 -27.22 -11.86
C PRO A 354 -18.25 -27.15 -13.22
N THR A 355 -18.14 -25.97 -13.80
CA THR A 355 -17.69 -25.78 -15.19
C THR A 355 -16.53 -24.80 -15.25
N LEU A 356 -15.40 -25.19 -15.89
CA LEU A 356 -14.28 -24.29 -16.16
C LEU A 356 -14.55 -23.47 -17.41
N LEU A 357 -14.25 -22.16 -17.34
CA LEU A 357 -14.29 -21.27 -18.49
C LEU A 357 -13.12 -20.28 -18.45
N THR A 358 -12.10 -20.53 -19.28
CA THR A 358 -10.87 -19.73 -19.35
C THR A 358 -10.53 -19.36 -20.81
N GLY A 359 -9.57 -18.41 -20.97
CA GLY A 359 -9.18 -17.90 -22.28
C GLY A 359 -8.43 -18.89 -23.14
N GLN A 360 -7.58 -19.74 -22.56
CA GLN A 360 -6.70 -20.68 -23.27
C GLN A 360 -7.37 -22.03 -23.61
N MET A 361 -8.62 -22.22 -23.16
CA MET A 361 -9.33 -23.44 -23.52
C MET A 361 -9.47 -23.61 -25.03
N PRO A 362 -9.36 -24.86 -25.56
CA PRO A 362 -9.66 -25.15 -26.95
C PRO A 362 -11.04 -24.63 -27.35
N ALA A 363 -11.16 -24.01 -28.54
CA ALA A 363 -12.37 -23.29 -28.97
C ALA A 363 -13.67 -24.12 -28.84
N ALA A 364 -13.63 -25.43 -29.18
CA ALA A 364 -14.78 -26.34 -29.06
C ALA A 364 -15.20 -26.55 -27.60
N ALA A 365 -14.24 -26.78 -26.69
CA ALA A 365 -14.45 -26.96 -25.25
C ALA A 365 -15.00 -25.68 -24.63
N ARG A 366 -14.41 -24.51 -24.96
CA ARG A 366 -14.86 -23.19 -24.50
C ARG A 366 -16.31 -22.90 -24.97
N ARG A 367 -16.64 -23.19 -26.23
CA ARG A 367 -18.02 -23.02 -26.74
C ARG A 367 -19.02 -23.90 -25.98
N LYS A 368 -18.65 -25.17 -25.71
CA LYS A 368 -19.51 -26.09 -24.94
C LYS A 368 -19.69 -25.60 -23.48
N ALA A 369 -18.63 -25.13 -22.83
CA ALA A 369 -18.71 -24.55 -21.51
C ALA A 369 -19.58 -23.28 -21.48
N ALA A 370 -19.39 -22.36 -22.43
CA ALA A 370 -20.15 -21.13 -22.53
C ALA A 370 -21.67 -21.41 -22.75
N LEU A 371 -22.02 -22.41 -23.56
CA LEU A 371 -23.42 -22.84 -23.75
C LEU A 371 -24.03 -23.37 -22.45
N ARG A 372 -23.30 -24.16 -21.67
CA ARG A 372 -23.78 -24.63 -20.36
C ARG A 372 -24.01 -23.48 -19.37
N VAL A 373 -23.14 -22.47 -19.39
CA VAL A 373 -23.30 -21.27 -18.57
C VAL A 373 -24.52 -20.49 -19.01
N ALA A 374 -24.65 -20.19 -20.30
CA ALA A 374 -25.76 -19.42 -20.84
C ALA A 374 -27.14 -20.11 -20.70
N SER A 375 -27.18 -21.44 -20.71
CA SER A 375 -28.39 -22.22 -20.49
C SER A 375 -28.76 -22.40 -19.01
N GLY A 376 -27.96 -21.96 -18.06
CA GLY A 376 -28.19 -22.17 -16.64
C GLY A 376 -27.93 -23.60 -16.16
N GLN A 377 -27.37 -24.50 -16.99
CA GLN A 377 -26.99 -25.86 -16.57
C GLN A 377 -25.81 -25.88 -15.62
N ALA A 378 -24.83 -25.00 -15.85
CA ALA A 378 -23.70 -24.83 -14.95
C ALA A 378 -24.07 -23.85 -13.83
N LEU A 379 -24.35 -24.35 -12.64
CA LEU A 379 -24.69 -23.53 -11.48
C LEU A 379 -23.44 -22.95 -10.77
N ILE A 380 -22.30 -23.64 -10.89
CA ILE A 380 -21.01 -23.15 -10.39
C ILE A 380 -20.05 -23.04 -11.58
N VAL A 381 -19.55 -21.83 -11.82
CA VAL A 381 -18.63 -21.52 -12.92
C VAL A 381 -17.31 -21.04 -12.32
N VAL A 382 -16.21 -21.66 -12.75
CA VAL A 382 -14.85 -21.28 -12.31
C VAL A 382 -14.08 -20.79 -13.51
N GLY A 383 -13.39 -19.66 -13.40
CA GLY A 383 -12.60 -19.15 -14.51
C GLY A 383 -11.69 -18.00 -14.13
N THR A 384 -11.18 -17.33 -15.14
CA THR A 384 -10.34 -16.14 -15.01
C THR A 384 -11.13 -14.88 -15.43
N HIS A 385 -10.44 -13.78 -15.63
CA HIS A 385 -11.02 -12.57 -16.22
C HIS A 385 -11.80 -12.82 -17.56
N ALA A 386 -11.61 -13.97 -18.21
CA ALA A 386 -12.42 -14.35 -19.36
C ALA A 386 -13.93 -14.40 -19.06
N LEU A 387 -14.33 -14.63 -17.80
CA LEU A 387 -15.72 -14.57 -17.35
C LEU A 387 -16.32 -13.15 -17.43
N LEU A 388 -15.45 -12.11 -17.43
CA LEU A 388 -15.83 -10.71 -17.54
C LEU A 388 -16.12 -10.27 -18.98
N GLY A 389 -15.53 -10.96 -19.97
CA GLY A 389 -15.61 -10.59 -21.37
C GLY A 389 -17.07 -10.58 -21.88
N GLU A 390 -17.45 -9.65 -22.75
CA GLU A 390 -18.79 -9.47 -23.31
C GLU A 390 -19.40 -10.75 -23.90
N LYS A 391 -18.55 -11.69 -24.30
CA LYS A 391 -18.95 -12.97 -24.90
C LYS A 391 -19.46 -14.02 -23.91
N THR A 392 -19.36 -13.78 -22.61
CA THR A 392 -19.83 -14.70 -21.57
C THR A 392 -21.16 -14.19 -21.04
N THR A 393 -22.24 -14.94 -21.25
CA THR A 393 -23.59 -14.63 -20.76
C THR A 393 -23.98 -15.66 -19.72
N PHE A 394 -24.54 -15.22 -18.60
CA PHE A 394 -25.11 -16.07 -17.55
C PHE A 394 -26.63 -16.05 -17.67
N ALA A 395 -27.29 -17.14 -17.32
CA ALA A 395 -28.76 -17.19 -17.27
C ALA A 395 -29.29 -16.38 -16.06
N ASP A 396 -28.68 -16.55 -14.87
CA ASP A 396 -29.01 -15.81 -13.65
C ASP A 396 -27.79 -15.77 -12.73
N LEU A 397 -26.90 -14.80 -12.94
CA LEU A 397 -25.72 -14.62 -12.10
C LEU A 397 -26.09 -14.01 -10.75
N GLY A 398 -26.12 -14.83 -9.69
CA GLY A 398 -26.50 -14.41 -8.35
C GLY A 398 -25.33 -14.10 -7.42
N LEU A 399 -24.15 -14.71 -7.64
CA LEU A 399 -22.97 -14.50 -6.80
C LEU A 399 -21.69 -14.48 -7.63
N VAL A 400 -20.84 -13.53 -7.33
CA VAL A 400 -19.46 -13.48 -7.83
C VAL A 400 -18.51 -13.64 -6.65
N VAL A 401 -17.64 -14.64 -6.72
CA VAL A 401 -16.53 -14.86 -5.77
C VAL A 401 -15.23 -14.47 -6.47
N VAL A 402 -14.47 -13.56 -5.88
CA VAL A 402 -13.17 -13.13 -6.39
C VAL A 402 -12.08 -13.62 -5.43
N ASP A 403 -11.16 -14.45 -5.93
CA ASP A 403 -10.02 -14.92 -5.15
C ASP A 403 -8.80 -14.03 -5.41
N GLU A 404 -8.06 -13.67 -4.33
CA GLU A 404 -6.87 -12.81 -4.37
C GLU A 404 -7.11 -11.42 -4.99
N GLN A 405 -7.93 -10.60 -4.32
CA GLN A 405 -8.38 -9.27 -4.78
C GLN A 405 -7.27 -8.31 -5.22
N HIS A 406 -6.06 -8.39 -4.65
CA HIS A 406 -4.96 -7.46 -4.96
C HIS A 406 -4.51 -7.47 -6.44
N ARG A 407 -4.94 -8.45 -7.22
CA ARG A 407 -4.72 -8.56 -8.67
C ARG A 407 -5.93 -8.18 -9.51
N PHE A 408 -7.04 -7.78 -8.89
CA PHE A 408 -8.30 -7.41 -9.55
C PHE A 408 -8.58 -5.92 -9.42
N GLY A 409 -8.54 -5.20 -10.53
CA GLY A 409 -8.86 -3.76 -10.59
C GLY A 409 -10.36 -3.48 -10.41
N VAL A 410 -10.67 -2.22 -10.12
CA VAL A 410 -12.01 -1.67 -9.93
C VAL A 410 -12.90 -1.90 -11.17
N GLU A 411 -12.38 -1.62 -12.36
CA GLU A 411 -13.07 -1.79 -13.63
C GLU A 411 -13.56 -3.22 -13.87
N GLN A 412 -12.82 -4.21 -13.37
CA GLN A 412 -13.15 -5.62 -13.53
C GLN A 412 -14.31 -6.04 -12.63
N ARG A 413 -14.42 -5.47 -11.42
CA ARG A 413 -15.57 -5.70 -10.52
C ARG A 413 -16.85 -5.12 -11.09
N GLU A 414 -16.78 -3.97 -11.74
CA GLU A 414 -17.91 -3.33 -12.39
C GLU A 414 -18.41 -4.09 -13.61
N ALA A 415 -17.48 -4.58 -14.43
CA ALA A 415 -17.85 -5.40 -15.57
C ALA A 415 -18.63 -6.66 -15.14
N LEU A 416 -18.38 -7.18 -13.93
CA LEU A 416 -19.15 -8.29 -13.35
C LEU A 416 -20.51 -7.84 -12.84
N ARG A 417 -20.59 -6.70 -12.16
CA ARG A 417 -21.88 -6.13 -11.73
C ARG A 417 -22.80 -5.86 -12.90
N ALA A 418 -22.26 -5.44 -14.05
CA ALA A 418 -23.02 -5.20 -15.26
C ALA A 418 -23.57 -6.46 -15.94
N LYS A 419 -23.13 -7.68 -15.54
CA LYS A 419 -23.54 -8.95 -16.18
C LYS A 419 -24.76 -9.64 -15.56
N GLY A 420 -25.26 -9.13 -14.47
CA GLY A 420 -26.45 -9.64 -13.80
C GLY A 420 -27.33 -8.52 -13.26
N SER A 421 -28.49 -8.86 -12.71
CA SER A 421 -29.31 -7.93 -11.95
C SER A 421 -28.70 -7.71 -10.55
N SER A 422 -27.59 -6.96 -10.46
CA SER A 422 -26.87 -6.67 -9.22
C SER A 422 -26.48 -7.92 -8.41
N PRO A 423 -25.55 -8.77 -8.91
CA PRO A 423 -25.14 -9.98 -8.22
C PRO A 423 -24.47 -9.65 -6.89
N HIS A 424 -24.59 -10.55 -5.91
CA HIS A 424 -23.81 -10.49 -4.68
C HIS A 424 -22.31 -10.66 -4.97
N ALA A 425 -21.45 -9.98 -4.22
CA ALA A 425 -20.01 -10.07 -4.36
C ALA A 425 -19.35 -10.55 -3.05
N LEU A 426 -18.50 -11.57 -3.17
CA LEU A 426 -17.71 -12.13 -2.09
C LEU A 426 -16.24 -12.10 -2.51
N VAL A 427 -15.42 -11.36 -1.78
CA VAL A 427 -14.00 -11.21 -2.07
C VAL A 427 -13.21 -12.02 -1.04
N LEU A 428 -12.26 -12.83 -1.51
CA LEU A 428 -11.37 -13.62 -0.66
C LEU A 428 -9.96 -13.07 -0.73
N THR A 429 -9.28 -12.99 0.40
CA THR A 429 -7.85 -12.67 0.43
C THR A 429 -7.11 -13.57 1.42
N ALA A 430 -5.95 -14.07 0.99
CA ALA A 430 -5.04 -14.83 1.84
C ALA A 430 -4.01 -13.93 2.54
N THR A 431 -3.87 -12.68 2.12
CA THR A 431 -3.08 -11.68 2.84
C THR A 431 -3.92 -11.12 3.98
N PRO A 432 -3.53 -11.32 5.23
CA PRO A 432 -4.15 -10.60 6.33
C PRO A 432 -3.94 -9.09 6.13
N ILE A 433 -5.04 -8.36 6.14
CA ILE A 433 -5.02 -6.90 6.04
C ILE A 433 -5.43 -6.37 7.41
N PRO A 434 -4.63 -5.53 8.08
CA PRO A 434 -5.03 -4.94 9.34
C PRO A 434 -6.40 -4.27 9.23
N ARG A 435 -7.22 -4.39 10.28
CA ARG A 435 -8.62 -3.92 10.27
C ARG A 435 -8.75 -2.47 9.81
N THR A 436 -7.84 -1.62 10.24
CA THR A 436 -7.83 -0.19 9.90
C THR A 436 -7.50 0.08 8.43
N VAL A 437 -6.56 -0.68 7.87
CA VAL A 437 -6.27 -0.64 6.42
C VAL A 437 -7.47 -1.13 5.64
N ALA A 438 -8.10 -2.23 6.07
CA ALA A 438 -9.31 -2.74 5.45
C ALA A 438 -10.45 -1.70 5.48
N MET A 439 -10.66 -1.02 6.60
CA MET A 439 -11.65 0.06 6.74
C MET A 439 -11.33 1.30 5.91
N THR A 440 -10.07 1.53 5.58
CA THR A 440 -9.63 2.71 4.82
C THR A 440 -9.61 2.45 3.31
N VAL A 441 -9.17 1.25 2.92
CA VAL A 441 -9.01 0.87 1.51
C VAL A 441 -10.26 0.19 0.94
N PHE A 442 -10.95 -0.58 1.78
CA PHE A 442 -12.13 -1.38 1.43
C PHE A 442 -13.35 -1.03 2.31
N GLY A 443 -13.46 0.23 2.71
CA GLY A 443 -14.50 0.68 3.65
C GLY A 443 -15.93 0.59 3.09
N ASP A 444 -16.07 0.34 1.80
CA ASP A 444 -17.30 0.01 1.10
C ASP A 444 -17.71 -1.47 1.26
N LEU A 445 -16.78 -2.34 1.73
CA LEU A 445 -17.03 -3.77 1.94
C LEU A 445 -17.30 -4.08 3.42
N ASP A 446 -18.25 -4.97 3.68
CA ASP A 446 -18.39 -5.61 4.98
C ASP A 446 -17.25 -6.63 5.16
N THR A 447 -16.54 -6.59 6.28
CA THR A 447 -15.34 -7.41 6.49
C THR A 447 -15.58 -8.53 7.49
N SER A 448 -15.17 -9.74 7.13
CA SER A 448 -15.16 -10.93 8.01
C SER A 448 -13.77 -11.56 8.04
N VAL A 449 -13.40 -12.12 9.20
CA VAL A 449 -12.05 -12.66 9.42
C VAL A 449 -12.13 -14.10 9.92
N ILE A 450 -11.38 -15.01 9.29
CA ILE A 450 -11.18 -16.39 9.72
C ILE A 450 -9.77 -16.50 10.31
N ARG A 451 -9.66 -16.52 11.63
CA ARG A 451 -8.37 -16.66 12.36
C ARG A 451 -8.06 -18.09 12.70
N THR A 452 -9.10 -18.87 13.07
CA THR A 452 -8.94 -20.26 13.51
C THR A 452 -8.55 -21.16 12.36
N MET A 453 -7.40 -21.83 12.50
CA MET A 453 -6.96 -22.84 11.53
C MET A 453 -7.66 -24.18 11.79
N PRO A 454 -8.00 -24.95 10.73
CA PRO A 454 -8.50 -26.33 10.88
C PRO A 454 -7.50 -27.22 11.61
N LYS A 455 -8.02 -28.16 12.42
CA LYS A 455 -7.20 -29.14 13.14
C LYS A 455 -6.45 -30.07 12.17
N GLY A 456 -5.27 -30.55 12.58
CA GLY A 456 -4.50 -31.56 11.82
C GLY A 456 -3.40 -30.97 10.91
N ARG A 457 -3.17 -29.67 10.94
CA ARG A 457 -2.01 -29.07 10.26
C ARG A 457 -0.76 -29.20 11.15
N ALA A 458 0.29 -29.78 10.63
CA ALA A 458 1.59 -29.76 11.29
C ALA A 458 2.13 -28.31 11.30
N GLY A 459 2.74 -27.92 12.41
CA GLY A 459 3.32 -26.55 12.53
C GLY A 459 4.41 -26.30 11.48
N ILE A 460 4.76 -25.04 11.30
CA ILE A 460 5.90 -24.61 10.46
C ILE A 460 6.92 -23.95 11.38
N GLU A 461 8.14 -24.49 11.39
CA GLU A 461 9.26 -23.83 12.05
C GLU A 461 10.00 -22.94 11.05
N SER A 462 10.38 -21.75 11.49
CA SER A 462 11.08 -20.78 10.65
C SER A 462 12.40 -20.40 11.28
N PHE A 463 13.47 -20.39 10.48
CA PHE A 463 14.82 -20.04 10.94
C PHE A 463 15.44 -19.03 9.99
N VAL A 464 16.13 -18.05 10.55
CA VAL A 464 16.95 -17.09 9.79
C VAL A 464 18.36 -17.64 9.67
N ALA A 465 18.90 -17.66 8.46
CA ALA A 465 20.30 -17.98 8.18
C ALA A 465 21.06 -16.71 7.80
N PRO A 466 21.64 -15.97 8.77
CA PRO A 466 22.32 -14.70 8.53
C PRO A 466 23.75 -14.96 8.04
N LEU A 467 23.97 -14.91 6.75
CA LEU A 467 25.25 -15.25 6.13
C LEU A 467 26.34 -14.21 6.40
N ALA A 468 25.98 -12.95 6.68
CA ALA A 468 26.95 -11.93 7.09
C ALA A 468 27.65 -12.32 8.41
N GLU A 469 26.94 -12.93 9.35
CA GLU A 469 27.45 -13.35 10.65
C GLU A 469 27.98 -14.78 10.60
N HIS A 470 27.35 -15.66 9.83
CA HIS A 470 27.64 -17.10 9.75
C HIS A 470 27.69 -17.60 8.29
N PRO A 471 28.76 -17.29 7.52
CA PRO A 471 28.85 -17.69 6.10
C PRO A 471 28.72 -19.19 5.86
N GLY A 472 29.18 -20.01 6.80
CA GLY A 472 29.10 -21.47 6.71
C GLY A 472 27.68 -22.04 6.73
N TRP A 473 26.69 -21.26 7.16
CA TRP A 473 25.29 -21.69 7.19
C TRP A 473 24.68 -21.87 5.79
N PHE A 474 25.26 -21.25 4.77
CA PHE A 474 24.84 -21.49 3.38
C PHE A 474 24.96 -22.98 3.02
N ASN A 475 26.07 -23.63 3.33
CA ASN A 475 26.22 -25.07 3.08
C ASN A 475 25.28 -25.89 3.95
N ARG A 476 25.07 -25.49 5.21
CA ARG A 476 24.15 -26.20 6.12
C ARG A 476 22.70 -26.19 5.64
N VAL A 477 22.25 -25.09 5.03
CA VAL A 477 20.92 -24.99 4.41
C VAL A 477 20.73 -26.06 3.35
N TRP A 478 21.71 -26.26 2.47
CA TRP A 478 21.66 -27.28 1.41
C TRP A 478 21.82 -28.71 1.93
N GLU A 479 22.61 -28.91 2.98
CA GLU A 479 22.66 -30.20 3.68
C GLU A 479 21.30 -30.56 4.27
N ARG A 480 20.60 -29.58 4.88
CA ARG A 480 19.27 -29.79 5.42
C ARG A 480 18.26 -30.12 4.32
N ALA A 481 18.34 -29.46 3.17
CA ALA A 481 17.52 -29.81 2.01
C ALA A 481 17.76 -31.28 1.57
N ALA A 482 19.01 -31.71 1.50
CA ALA A 482 19.35 -33.10 1.15
C ALA A 482 18.82 -34.11 2.19
N GLU A 483 18.87 -33.80 3.48
CA GLU A 483 18.32 -34.60 4.56
C GLU A 483 16.80 -34.82 4.42
N GLU A 484 16.06 -33.76 4.07
CA GLU A 484 14.61 -33.81 3.85
C GLU A 484 14.28 -34.67 2.60
N ILE A 485 15.03 -34.46 1.51
CA ILE A 485 14.82 -35.21 0.27
C ILE A 485 15.16 -36.73 0.47
N ALA A 486 16.19 -37.02 1.25
CA ALA A 486 16.54 -38.42 1.58
C ALA A 486 15.41 -39.11 2.37
N GLN A 487 14.53 -38.36 3.06
CA GLN A 487 13.34 -38.89 3.72
C GLN A 487 12.13 -39.01 2.77
N GLY A 488 12.32 -38.82 1.46
CA GLY A 488 11.25 -38.85 0.45
C GLY A 488 10.39 -37.59 0.38
N ARG A 489 10.84 -36.48 0.98
CA ARG A 489 10.12 -35.17 0.98
C ARG A 489 10.57 -34.30 -0.17
N GLN A 490 9.83 -33.24 -0.44
CA GLN A 490 10.13 -32.30 -1.50
C GLN A 490 10.50 -30.92 -0.93
N VAL A 491 11.36 -30.20 -1.65
CA VAL A 491 11.91 -28.91 -1.23
C VAL A 491 11.64 -27.83 -2.28
N PHE A 492 11.21 -26.65 -1.82
CA PHE A 492 11.21 -25.42 -2.60
C PHE A 492 12.45 -24.58 -2.29
N ALA A 493 13.08 -24.02 -3.32
CA ALA A 493 14.08 -22.97 -3.16
C ALA A 493 13.70 -21.76 -4.02
N VAL A 494 13.58 -20.60 -3.39
CA VAL A 494 13.08 -19.38 -4.01
C VAL A 494 14.17 -18.32 -4.08
N CYS A 495 14.35 -17.75 -5.28
CA CYS A 495 15.26 -16.63 -5.55
C CYS A 495 14.47 -15.37 -5.92
N ALA A 496 15.05 -14.21 -5.61
CA ALA A 496 14.48 -12.92 -5.98
C ALA A 496 14.60 -12.59 -7.48
N ALA A 497 15.50 -13.25 -8.22
CA ALA A 497 15.74 -13.02 -9.63
C ALA A 497 15.79 -14.30 -10.45
N ILE A 498 15.55 -14.17 -11.76
CA ILE A 498 15.74 -15.26 -12.72
C ILE A 498 17.22 -15.42 -13.02
N ASP A 499 17.89 -14.30 -13.32
CA ASP A 499 19.30 -14.23 -13.73
C ASP A 499 19.91 -12.93 -13.18
N THR A 500 21.06 -13.05 -12.50
CA THR A 500 21.77 -11.91 -11.89
C THR A 500 22.71 -11.19 -12.85
N THR A 501 23.01 -11.80 -14.03
CA THR A 501 23.97 -11.23 -15.00
C THR A 501 23.35 -10.18 -15.89
N LYS A 502 22.01 -10.08 -15.98
CA LYS A 502 21.28 -9.10 -16.79
C LYS A 502 20.70 -8.00 -15.91
N LYS A 503 21.27 -6.79 -16.02
CA LYS A 503 20.65 -5.56 -15.48
C LYS A 503 19.42 -5.18 -16.34
N THR A 504 18.29 -5.82 -16.11
CA THR A 504 17.02 -5.42 -16.72
C THR A 504 15.91 -5.52 -15.70
N ALA A 505 15.46 -4.34 -15.22
CA ALA A 505 14.13 -4.22 -14.68
C ALA A 505 13.15 -4.44 -15.84
N GLU A 506 12.54 -5.63 -15.93
CA GLU A 506 11.55 -5.93 -16.96
C GLU A 506 10.15 -5.55 -16.47
N ALA A 507 9.41 -4.89 -17.36
CA ALA A 507 8.02 -4.53 -17.15
C ALA A 507 7.16 -5.79 -16.89
N GLY A 508 6.56 -5.88 -15.69
CA GLY A 508 5.59 -6.92 -15.34
C GLY A 508 5.89 -7.73 -14.07
N GLU A 509 7.09 -7.63 -13.49
CA GLU A 509 7.32 -8.17 -12.15
C GLU A 509 6.95 -7.12 -11.08
N PRO A 510 6.29 -7.52 -9.96
CA PRO A 510 6.05 -6.59 -8.86
C PRO A 510 7.40 -6.03 -8.42
N ALA A 511 7.49 -4.70 -8.31
CA ALA A 511 8.71 -4.01 -7.91
C ALA A 511 9.18 -4.57 -6.56
N LEU A 512 10.26 -5.35 -6.59
CA LEU A 512 10.96 -5.74 -5.38
C LEU A 512 11.48 -4.45 -4.75
N LEU A 513 11.15 -4.23 -3.49
CA LEU A 513 11.63 -3.09 -2.72
C LEU A 513 13.16 -3.11 -2.74
N GLN A 514 13.77 -2.22 -3.52
CA GLN A 514 15.21 -2.01 -3.48
C GLN A 514 15.49 -0.97 -2.38
N PRO A 515 16.17 -1.32 -1.29
CA PRO A 515 16.71 -0.33 -0.37
C PRO A 515 17.69 0.57 -1.14
N GLU A 516 17.66 1.87 -0.91
CA GLU A 516 18.66 2.79 -1.45
C GLU A 516 20.07 2.32 -1.05
N GLY A 517 20.93 2.04 -2.04
CA GLY A 517 22.30 1.58 -1.82
C GLY A 517 22.54 0.06 -1.87
N ALA A 518 21.52 -0.78 -2.05
CA ALA A 518 21.71 -2.23 -2.11
C ALA A 518 22.32 -2.68 -3.45
N SER A 519 23.35 -3.53 -3.39
CA SER A 519 23.83 -4.33 -4.52
C SER A 519 22.70 -5.22 -5.06
N GLY A 520 22.68 -5.54 -6.37
CA GLY A 520 21.65 -6.40 -6.99
C GLY A 520 21.49 -7.77 -6.29
N PRO A 521 20.45 -8.58 -6.63
CA PRO A 521 20.27 -9.92 -6.06
C PRO A 521 21.51 -10.76 -6.32
N ARG A 522 21.94 -11.57 -5.32
CA ARG A 522 23.14 -12.41 -5.43
C ARG A 522 22.84 -13.73 -6.13
N TRP A 523 21.61 -14.23 -5.94
CA TRP A 523 21.18 -15.51 -6.48
C TRP A 523 20.06 -15.34 -7.48
N GLY A 524 20.31 -15.78 -8.73
CA GLY A 524 19.28 -16.04 -9.70
C GLY A 524 18.98 -17.53 -9.76
N VAL A 525 17.78 -17.90 -10.21
CA VAL A 525 17.36 -19.30 -10.33
C VAL A 525 18.28 -20.08 -11.24
N VAL A 526 18.74 -19.47 -12.34
CA VAL A 526 19.65 -20.10 -13.32
C VAL A 526 21.01 -20.40 -12.69
N GLN A 527 21.63 -19.41 -12.05
CA GLN A 527 22.93 -19.57 -11.38
C GLN A 527 22.85 -20.56 -10.22
N LEU A 528 21.72 -20.57 -9.52
CA LEU A 528 21.51 -21.54 -8.43
C LEU A 528 21.45 -22.97 -8.96
N ASP A 529 20.72 -23.22 -10.06
CA ASP A 529 20.66 -24.56 -10.65
C ASP A 529 22.03 -25.05 -11.12
N GLU A 530 22.81 -24.18 -11.79
CA GLU A 530 24.19 -24.48 -12.20
C GLU A 530 25.09 -24.82 -10.99
N ALA A 531 25.02 -24.04 -9.91
CA ALA A 531 25.78 -24.28 -8.70
C ALA A 531 25.40 -25.61 -8.02
N LEU A 532 24.11 -25.91 -7.95
CA LEU A 532 23.61 -27.14 -7.35
C LEU A 532 23.86 -28.38 -8.21
N ALA A 533 24.05 -28.22 -9.52
CA ALA A 533 24.41 -29.32 -10.41
C ALA A 533 25.74 -29.98 -10.04
N THR A 534 26.69 -29.23 -9.50
CA THR A 534 28.00 -29.70 -9.04
C THR A 534 28.05 -30.02 -7.56
N HIS A 535 26.97 -29.82 -6.82
CA HIS A 535 26.94 -30.01 -5.37
C HIS A 535 26.96 -31.51 -5.03
N PRO A 536 27.84 -32.00 -4.12
CA PRO A 536 28.07 -33.44 -3.87
C PRO A 536 26.81 -34.24 -3.48
N LYS A 537 25.88 -33.61 -2.74
CA LYS A 537 24.66 -34.25 -2.23
C LYS A 537 23.42 -33.95 -3.07
N LEU A 538 23.45 -32.89 -3.90
CA LEU A 538 22.26 -32.42 -4.61
C LEU A 538 22.37 -32.53 -6.13
N GLY A 539 23.58 -32.74 -6.67
CA GLY A 539 23.82 -32.82 -8.11
C GLY A 539 23.06 -33.95 -8.80
N GLY A 540 22.85 -35.08 -8.12
CA GLY A 540 22.14 -36.25 -8.65
C GLY A 540 20.61 -36.24 -8.42
N LEU A 541 20.04 -35.19 -7.79
CA LEU A 541 18.60 -35.11 -7.51
C LEU A 541 17.81 -34.66 -8.74
N ARG A 542 16.52 -35.02 -8.78
CA ARG A 542 15.58 -34.54 -9.81
C ARG A 542 15.20 -33.10 -9.53
N ARG A 543 15.88 -32.18 -10.23
CA ARG A 543 15.65 -30.74 -10.08
C ARG A 543 14.86 -30.17 -11.25
N ALA A 544 14.11 -29.12 -11.02
CA ALA A 544 13.47 -28.32 -12.06
C ALA A 544 13.49 -26.83 -11.70
N VAL A 545 13.44 -26.01 -12.73
CA VAL A 545 13.41 -24.55 -12.65
C VAL A 545 12.01 -24.05 -13.02
N LEU A 546 11.52 -23.03 -12.29
CA LEU A 546 10.23 -22.40 -12.53
C LEU A 546 10.33 -20.88 -12.38
N HIS A 547 10.06 -20.12 -13.46
CA HIS A 547 10.15 -18.67 -13.43
C HIS A 547 9.14 -17.99 -14.36
N GLY A 548 8.98 -16.67 -14.21
CA GLY A 548 7.96 -15.85 -14.93
C GLY A 548 8.07 -15.92 -16.46
N ARG A 549 9.28 -16.06 -17.01
CA ARG A 549 9.51 -16.06 -18.48
C ARG A 549 9.14 -17.35 -19.18
N MET A 550 8.89 -18.44 -18.44
CA MET A 550 8.49 -19.71 -19.05
C MET A 550 7.06 -19.59 -19.63
N PRO A 551 6.76 -20.27 -20.76
CA PRO A 551 5.41 -20.44 -21.24
C PRO A 551 4.48 -21.05 -20.17
N SER A 552 3.19 -20.72 -20.22
CA SER A 552 2.21 -21.17 -19.23
C SER A 552 2.15 -22.70 -19.16
N ASP A 553 2.16 -23.34 -20.33
CA ASP A 553 2.06 -24.81 -20.45
C ASP A 553 3.25 -25.51 -19.80
N GLU A 554 4.46 -24.95 -19.94
CA GLU A 554 5.67 -25.48 -19.31
C GLU A 554 5.62 -25.30 -17.79
N LYS A 555 5.16 -24.12 -17.31
CA LYS A 555 4.95 -23.88 -15.87
C LYS A 555 4.01 -24.92 -15.27
N ASP A 556 2.90 -25.17 -15.96
CA ASP A 556 1.90 -26.15 -15.53
C ASP A 556 2.46 -27.57 -15.52
N ALA A 557 3.23 -27.95 -16.54
CA ALA A 557 3.85 -29.25 -16.60
C ALA A 557 4.85 -29.47 -15.45
N VAL A 558 5.72 -28.49 -15.16
CA VAL A 558 6.69 -28.55 -14.07
C VAL A 558 5.98 -28.65 -12.71
N MET A 559 4.94 -27.83 -12.49
CA MET A 559 4.21 -27.85 -11.23
C MET A 559 3.43 -29.15 -11.02
N GLN A 560 2.87 -29.72 -12.08
CA GLN A 560 2.20 -31.02 -12.01
C GLN A 560 3.21 -32.16 -11.74
N ALA A 561 4.36 -32.13 -12.38
CA ALA A 561 5.44 -33.12 -12.13
C ALA A 561 5.94 -33.02 -10.68
N PHE A 562 6.10 -31.80 -10.14
CA PHE A 562 6.44 -31.60 -8.75
C PHE A 562 5.33 -32.12 -7.81
N ALA A 563 4.07 -31.84 -8.09
CA ALA A 563 2.95 -32.32 -7.29
C ALA A 563 2.81 -33.86 -7.30
N ARG A 564 3.24 -34.56 -8.40
CA ARG A 564 3.28 -36.00 -8.48
C ARG A 564 4.52 -36.65 -7.82
N GLY A 565 5.46 -35.83 -7.29
CA GLY A 565 6.70 -36.33 -6.69
C GLY A 565 7.76 -36.75 -7.70
N GLU A 566 7.66 -36.33 -8.97
CA GLU A 566 8.63 -36.58 -10.02
C GLU A 566 9.87 -35.69 -9.93
N ILE A 567 9.76 -34.59 -9.15
CA ILE A 567 10.80 -33.58 -8.89
C ILE A 567 11.03 -33.51 -7.38
N ASP A 568 12.27 -33.54 -6.94
CA ASP A 568 12.66 -33.51 -5.52
C ASP A 568 12.89 -32.07 -5.03
N LEU A 569 13.52 -31.23 -5.88
CA LEU A 569 13.87 -29.85 -5.59
C LEU A 569 13.38 -28.95 -6.70
N LEU A 570 12.48 -28.02 -6.35
CA LEU A 570 11.98 -27.02 -7.27
C LEU A 570 12.63 -25.65 -6.98
N LEU A 571 13.40 -25.16 -7.96
CA LEU A 571 14.04 -23.85 -7.93
C LEU A 571 13.12 -22.83 -8.61
N ALA A 572 12.68 -21.80 -7.91
CA ALA A 572 11.68 -20.90 -8.46
C ALA A 572 11.92 -19.43 -8.10
N THR A 573 11.26 -18.54 -8.85
CA THR A 573 11.06 -17.16 -8.43
C THR A 573 9.75 -17.02 -7.66
N THR A 574 9.29 -15.81 -7.40
CA THR A 574 8.01 -15.50 -6.74
C THR A 574 6.78 -16.14 -7.41
N VAL A 575 6.91 -16.71 -8.59
CA VAL A 575 5.80 -17.38 -9.31
C VAL A 575 5.12 -18.46 -8.47
N ILE A 576 5.82 -19.08 -7.52
CA ILE A 576 5.24 -20.09 -6.61
C ILE A 576 4.41 -19.49 -5.46
N GLU A 577 4.43 -18.17 -5.28
CA GLU A 577 3.54 -17.47 -4.34
C GLU A 577 2.07 -17.77 -4.65
N VAL A 578 1.76 -18.05 -5.92
CA VAL A 578 0.42 -18.33 -6.40
C VAL A 578 0.32 -19.78 -6.87
N GLY A 579 -0.48 -20.59 -6.15
CA GLY A 579 -1.15 -21.65 -6.80
C GLY A 579 -1.06 -23.08 -6.31
N VAL A 580 0.00 -23.83 -6.32
CA VAL A 580 -0.14 -25.30 -6.23
C VAL A 580 0.03 -25.82 -4.80
N ASP A 581 -0.93 -26.65 -4.37
CA ASP A 581 -0.85 -27.39 -3.12
C ASP A 581 -0.03 -28.66 -3.34
N VAL A 582 1.12 -28.77 -2.68
CA VAL A 582 2.00 -29.94 -2.72
C VAL A 582 2.15 -30.50 -1.30
N PRO A 583 1.31 -31.48 -0.93
CA PRO A 583 1.29 -32.01 0.44
C PRO A 583 2.63 -32.57 0.94
N ASN A 584 3.46 -33.09 0.03
CA ASN A 584 4.76 -33.68 0.35
C ASN A 584 5.92 -32.66 0.45
N ALA A 585 5.67 -31.38 0.15
CA ALA A 585 6.67 -30.33 0.29
C ALA A 585 6.82 -29.94 1.77
N SER A 586 7.93 -30.33 2.39
CA SER A 586 8.23 -30.05 3.80
C SER A 586 9.07 -28.79 4.00
N THR A 587 9.92 -28.42 3.03
CA THR A 587 10.92 -27.38 3.23
C THR A 587 10.81 -26.26 2.20
N MET A 588 10.85 -25.03 2.69
CA MET A 588 10.96 -23.79 1.92
C MET A 588 12.29 -23.11 2.24
N ILE A 589 13.12 -22.88 1.24
CA ILE A 589 14.34 -22.10 1.33
C ILE A 589 14.12 -20.80 0.56
N VAL A 590 14.30 -19.66 1.20
CA VAL A 590 14.20 -18.35 0.53
C VAL A 590 15.57 -17.70 0.56
N LEU A 591 16.19 -17.53 -0.60
CA LEU A 591 17.47 -16.85 -0.77
C LEU A 591 17.25 -15.35 -0.95
N ASP A 592 18.19 -14.53 -0.45
CA ASP A 592 18.04 -13.08 -0.40
C ASP A 592 16.71 -12.66 0.25
N ALA A 593 16.35 -13.27 1.40
CA ALA A 593 15.06 -13.09 2.06
C ALA A 593 14.75 -11.62 2.41
N ASP A 594 15.76 -10.81 2.64
CA ASP A 594 15.67 -9.37 2.90
C ASP A 594 15.12 -8.55 1.72
N ARG A 595 15.07 -9.14 0.51
CA ARG A 595 14.52 -8.49 -0.69
C ARG A 595 13.03 -8.73 -0.89
N PHE A 596 12.45 -9.64 -0.11
CA PHE A 596 11.02 -9.94 -0.17
C PHE A 596 10.26 -9.09 0.85
N GLY A 597 9.04 -8.74 0.51
CA GLY A 597 8.11 -8.15 1.49
C GLY A 597 7.70 -9.17 2.55
N VAL A 598 7.34 -8.71 3.75
CA VAL A 598 6.89 -9.58 4.86
C VAL A 598 5.73 -10.46 4.42
N SER A 599 4.74 -9.90 3.72
CA SER A 599 3.59 -10.63 3.21
C SER A 599 3.98 -11.72 2.22
N GLN A 600 4.98 -11.48 1.34
CA GLN A 600 5.49 -12.47 0.39
C GLN A 600 6.19 -13.62 1.11
N LEU A 601 7.07 -13.32 2.06
CA LEU A 601 7.74 -14.33 2.88
C LEU A 601 6.73 -15.20 3.63
N HIS A 602 5.69 -14.57 4.20
CA HIS A 602 4.61 -15.27 4.87
C HIS A 602 3.83 -16.20 3.93
N GLN A 603 3.49 -15.76 2.73
CA GLN A 603 2.81 -16.57 1.71
C GLN A 603 3.68 -17.75 1.24
N LEU A 604 4.98 -17.50 0.99
CA LEU A 604 5.94 -18.55 0.64
C LEU A 604 6.05 -19.59 1.75
N ARG A 605 6.22 -19.16 3.01
CA ARG A 605 6.23 -20.04 4.18
C ARG A 605 4.97 -20.92 4.23
N GLY A 606 3.81 -20.36 3.95
CA GLY A 606 2.53 -21.04 3.93
C GLY A 606 2.40 -22.15 2.86
N ARG A 607 3.38 -22.30 1.96
CA ARG A 607 3.38 -23.35 0.92
C ARG A 607 3.86 -24.72 1.41
N VAL A 608 4.49 -24.79 2.57
CA VAL A 608 4.96 -26.04 3.19
C VAL A 608 4.15 -26.39 4.43
N GLY A 609 4.32 -27.60 4.95
CA GLY A 609 3.60 -28.06 6.15
C GLY A 609 2.12 -28.37 5.93
N ARG A 610 1.71 -28.79 4.73
CA ARG A 610 0.30 -29.05 4.37
C ARG A 610 -0.12 -30.50 4.45
N GLY A 611 0.80 -31.44 4.38
CA GLY A 611 0.54 -32.87 4.30
C GLY A 611 0.64 -33.65 5.61
N GLY A 612 0.47 -33.02 6.79
CA GLY A 612 0.66 -33.70 8.07
C GLY A 612 2.12 -33.85 8.51
N VAL A 613 3.07 -33.39 7.67
CA VAL A 613 4.50 -33.33 7.98
C VAL A 613 4.84 -31.92 8.44
N PRO A 614 5.63 -31.74 9.53
CA PRO A 614 6.08 -30.42 9.96
C PRO A 614 6.80 -29.67 8.83
N GLY A 615 6.43 -28.41 8.65
CA GLY A 615 7.07 -27.55 7.67
C GLY A 615 8.33 -26.91 8.23
N LEU A 616 9.33 -26.71 7.37
CA LEU A 616 10.56 -25.98 7.67
C LEU A 616 10.72 -24.81 6.69
N CYS A 617 10.93 -23.60 7.21
CA CYS A 617 11.21 -22.41 6.40
C CYS A 617 12.58 -21.85 6.77
N LEU A 618 13.49 -21.79 5.81
CA LEU A 618 14.85 -21.28 5.97
C LEU A 618 14.96 -19.95 5.22
N LEU A 619 15.09 -18.85 5.95
CA LEU A 619 15.20 -17.49 5.44
C LEU A 619 16.67 -17.08 5.39
N VAL A 620 17.27 -17.16 4.20
CA VAL A 620 18.69 -16.88 3.99
C VAL A 620 18.88 -15.40 3.65
N THR A 621 19.67 -14.68 4.43
CA THR A 621 19.89 -13.25 4.26
C THR A 621 21.34 -12.85 4.57
N GLU A 622 21.79 -11.76 3.95
CA GLU A 622 23.05 -11.10 4.26
C GLU A 622 22.85 -9.72 4.91
N ALA A 623 21.60 -9.36 5.21
CA ALA A 623 21.29 -8.13 5.91
C ALA A 623 21.94 -8.13 7.30
N GLU A 624 22.62 -7.03 7.62
CA GLU A 624 23.27 -6.83 8.92
C GLU A 624 22.25 -6.75 10.06
N ALA A 625 22.63 -7.23 11.23
CA ALA A 625 21.81 -7.13 12.43
C ALA A 625 21.43 -5.66 12.74
N GLY A 626 20.16 -5.41 13.09
CA GLY A 626 19.63 -4.07 13.39
C GLY A 626 19.31 -3.22 12.15
N SER A 627 19.44 -3.75 10.93
CA SER A 627 18.92 -3.10 9.73
C SER A 627 17.42 -3.39 9.58
N VAL A 628 16.65 -2.45 9.00
CA VAL A 628 15.23 -2.60 8.71
C VAL A 628 14.96 -3.85 7.84
N ALA A 629 15.88 -4.17 6.94
CA ALA A 629 15.80 -5.34 6.09
C ALA A 629 15.89 -6.65 6.92
N ARG A 630 16.80 -6.69 7.90
CA ARG A 630 16.95 -7.82 8.81
C ARG A 630 15.77 -7.93 9.78
N ASP A 631 15.30 -6.83 10.35
CA ASP A 631 14.16 -6.81 11.26
C ASP A 631 12.90 -7.40 10.61
N ARG A 632 12.69 -7.17 9.30
CA ARG A 632 11.60 -7.83 8.53
C ARG A 632 11.72 -9.33 8.49
N VAL A 633 12.91 -9.85 8.20
CA VAL A 633 13.16 -11.30 8.11
C VAL A 633 13.00 -11.95 9.48
N ASP A 634 13.52 -11.31 10.53
CA ASP A 634 13.40 -11.80 11.91
C ASP A 634 11.96 -11.79 12.39
N ALA A 635 11.16 -10.78 12.04
CA ALA A 635 9.74 -10.73 12.35
C ALA A 635 8.97 -11.92 11.73
N VAL A 636 9.26 -12.27 10.47
CA VAL A 636 8.63 -13.43 9.81
C VAL A 636 9.02 -14.74 10.50
N ALA A 637 10.26 -14.87 10.96
CA ALA A 637 10.69 -16.07 11.69
C ALA A 637 10.03 -16.18 13.07
N ALA A 638 9.79 -15.04 13.74
CA ALA A 638 9.32 -14.97 15.13
C ALA A 638 7.84 -15.34 15.32
N THR A 639 6.98 -15.10 14.31
CA THR A 639 5.53 -15.36 14.44
C THR A 639 4.93 -16.03 13.21
N LEU A 640 3.91 -16.87 13.47
CA LEU A 640 3.08 -17.48 12.42
C LEU A 640 1.79 -16.67 12.16
N ASP A 641 1.46 -15.70 13.01
CA ASP A 641 0.26 -14.87 12.86
C ASP A 641 0.47 -13.85 11.73
N GLY A 642 -0.19 -14.07 10.60
CA GLY A 642 -0.12 -13.19 9.44
C GLY A 642 -0.72 -11.80 9.69
N PHE A 643 -1.67 -11.64 10.64
CA PHE A 643 -2.20 -10.32 11.00
C PHE A 643 -1.16 -9.51 11.76
N ALA A 644 -0.47 -10.12 12.73
CA ALA A 644 0.64 -9.48 13.43
C ALA A 644 1.78 -9.12 12.44
N LEU A 645 2.08 -10.00 11.49
CA LEU A 645 3.06 -9.72 10.45
C LEU A 645 2.66 -8.56 9.53
N ALA A 646 1.39 -8.46 9.19
CA ALA A 646 0.92 -7.35 8.37
C ALA A 646 1.02 -6.01 9.12
N GLU A 647 0.80 -5.99 10.43
CA GLU A 647 1.02 -4.80 11.27
C GLU A 647 2.51 -4.40 11.30
N VAL A 648 3.40 -5.37 11.50
CA VAL A 648 4.87 -5.15 11.47
C VAL A 648 5.33 -4.66 10.10
N ASP A 649 4.83 -5.24 9.01
CA ASP A 649 5.18 -4.80 7.64
C ASP A 649 4.80 -3.33 7.40
N LEU A 650 3.64 -2.91 7.93
CA LEU A 650 3.19 -1.54 7.86
C LEU A 650 4.05 -0.58 8.68
N GLU A 651 4.47 -0.99 9.86
CA GLU A 651 5.38 -0.20 10.70
C GLU A 651 6.76 0.00 10.06
N LEU A 652 7.31 -1.07 9.47
CA LEU A 652 8.65 -1.08 8.89
C LEU A 652 8.76 -0.42 7.51
N ARG A 653 7.68 -0.44 6.70
CA ARG A 653 7.68 0.19 5.36
C ARG A 653 7.66 1.71 5.40
N GLY A 654 7.25 2.31 6.53
CA GLY A 654 6.92 3.74 6.54
C GLY A 654 5.67 4.06 5.72
N GLU A 655 5.04 5.15 6.07
CA GLU A 655 3.62 5.44 5.79
C GLU A 655 3.27 5.80 4.33
N GLY A 656 4.28 6.02 3.47
CA GLY A 656 4.08 6.48 2.08
C GLY A 656 3.66 5.41 1.08
N ASP A 657 3.98 4.13 1.35
CA ASP A 657 3.91 3.05 0.35
C ASP A 657 2.67 2.15 0.46
N VAL A 658 1.97 2.20 1.59
CA VAL A 658 0.88 1.26 1.89
C VAL A 658 -0.36 1.48 1.02
N LEU A 659 -0.69 2.74 0.75
CA LEU A 659 -1.83 3.10 -0.09
C LEU A 659 -1.49 3.04 -1.59
N GLY A 660 -0.23 3.22 -1.97
CA GLY A 660 0.24 3.09 -3.34
C GLY A 660 0.27 1.65 -3.85
N ALA A 661 0.57 0.69 -2.98
CA ALA A 661 0.60 -0.73 -3.34
C ALA A 661 -0.79 -1.39 -3.38
N ALA A 662 -1.74 -0.89 -2.58
CA ALA A 662 -3.11 -1.39 -2.55
C ALA A 662 -4.00 -0.83 -3.68
N GLN A 663 -3.60 0.27 -4.29
CA GLN A 663 -4.33 0.97 -5.35
C GLN A 663 -3.37 1.41 -6.46
N ALA A 664 -3.00 0.52 -7.35
CA ALA A 664 -2.38 0.91 -8.61
C ALA A 664 -3.40 1.74 -9.42
N GLY A 665 -3.45 3.05 -9.17
CA GLY A 665 -4.34 3.98 -9.87
C GLY A 665 -4.86 5.16 -9.07
N VAL A 666 -4.90 5.10 -7.73
CA VAL A 666 -5.31 6.25 -6.89
C VAL A 666 -4.09 6.76 -6.12
N ARG A 667 -3.64 7.96 -6.43
CA ARG A 667 -2.64 8.68 -5.61
C ARG A 667 -3.22 8.80 -4.19
N SER A 668 -2.48 8.40 -3.18
CA SER A 668 -2.89 8.54 -1.79
C SER A 668 -3.29 10.00 -1.51
N SER A 669 -4.58 10.22 -1.30
CA SER A 669 -5.11 11.56 -0.97
C SER A 669 -4.88 11.93 0.49
N LEU A 670 -4.35 11.00 1.31
CA LEU A 670 -4.07 11.21 2.73
C LEU A 670 -2.78 12.03 2.90
N LYS A 671 -2.87 13.12 3.63
CA LYS A 671 -1.75 14.06 3.84
C LYS A 671 -1.16 13.97 5.25
N LEU A 672 -1.99 13.80 6.27
CA LEU A 672 -1.60 13.72 7.68
C LEU A 672 -1.98 12.39 8.33
N LEU A 673 -3.10 11.82 7.93
CA LEU A 673 -3.63 10.59 8.52
C LEU A 673 -2.70 9.41 8.23
N ARG A 674 -2.35 8.68 9.28
CA ARG A 674 -1.45 7.52 9.25
C ARG A 674 -2.25 6.28 9.61
N VAL A 675 -2.57 5.48 8.62
CA VAL A 675 -3.55 4.38 8.74
C VAL A 675 -3.27 3.43 9.90
N VAL A 676 -2.00 3.19 10.21
CA VAL A 676 -1.59 2.29 11.30
C VAL A 676 -1.59 3.01 12.65
N LYS A 677 -0.87 4.13 12.73
CA LYS A 677 -0.69 4.88 13.99
C LYS A 677 -1.97 5.54 14.48
N ASP A 678 -2.80 5.97 13.54
CA ASP A 678 -4.07 6.65 13.84
C ASP A 678 -5.27 5.68 13.81
N SER A 679 -5.04 4.39 14.02
CA SER A 679 -6.06 3.34 13.95
C SER A 679 -7.28 3.61 14.83
N GLY A 680 -7.07 4.05 16.08
CA GLY A 680 -8.15 4.43 16.99
C GLY A 680 -8.96 5.62 16.49
N LEU A 681 -8.30 6.59 15.87
CA LEU A 681 -8.94 7.78 15.29
C LEU A 681 -9.79 7.42 14.06
N ILE A 682 -9.32 6.49 13.21
CA ILE A 682 -10.07 6.02 12.04
C ILE A 682 -11.34 5.28 12.48
N VAL A 683 -11.25 4.40 13.48
CA VAL A 683 -12.42 3.72 14.05
C VAL A 683 -13.41 4.73 14.59
N ARG A 684 -12.93 5.71 15.37
CA ARG A 684 -13.77 6.76 15.93
C ARG A 684 -14.43 7.63 14.86
N ALA A 685 -13.70 8.00 13.84
CA ALA A 685 -14.22 8.75 12.70
C ALA A 685 -15.34 7.98 11.97
N ARG A 686 -15.20 6.64 11.83
CA ARG A 686 -16.24 5.80 11.24
C ARG A 686 -17.51 5.75 12.08
N GLU A 687 -17.38 5.59 13.41
CA GLU A 687 -18.53 5.64 14.33
C GLU A 687 -19.28 6.97 14.20
N LEU A 688 -18.55 8.10 14.16
CA LEU A 688 -19.14 9.41 13.99
C LEU A 688 -19.82 9.54 12.62
N ALA A 689 -19.18 9.08 11.55
CA ALA A 689 -19.75 9.10 10.21
C ALA A 689 -21.04 8.27 10.11
N GLU A 690 -21.09 7.08 10.75
CA GLU A 690 -22.30 6.25 10.81
C GLU A 690 -23.45 6.98 11.53
N VAL A 691 -23.19 7.65 12.63
CA VAL A 691 -24.18 8.45 13.36
C VAL A 691 -24.67 9.63 12.52
N ILE A 692 -23.75 10.36 11.87
CA ILE A 692 -24.09 11.51 11.03
C ILE A 692 -24.96 11.07 9.85
N LEU A 693 -24.55 10.04 9.10
CA LEU A 693 -25.28 9.57 7.93
C LEU A 693 -26.64 8.92 8.29
N ALA A 694 -26.75 8.30 9.46
CA ALA A 694 -28.03 7.79 9.93
C ALA A 694 -29.06 8.92 10.19
N ALA A 695 -28.59 10.09 10.65
CA ALA A 695 -29.43 11.25 10.92
C ALA A 695 -29.61 12.15 9.68
N ASP A 696 -28.59 12.25 8.82
CA ASP A 696 -28.53 13.17 7.68
C ASP A 696 -27.81 12.49 6.48
N PRO A 697 -28.48 11.60 5.76
CA PRO A 697 -27.88 10.85 4.65
C PRO A 697 -27.33 11.73 3.51
N GLY A 698 -27.98 12.87 3.26
CA GLY A 698 -27.61 13.84 2.22
C GLY A 698 -26.58 14.88 2.66
N LEU A 699 -26.22 14.89 3.95
CA LEU A 699 -25.37 15.90 4.57
C LEU A 699 -25.90 17.34 4.38
N ASP A 700 -27.23 17.51 4.36
CA ASP A 700 -27.88 18.82 4.19
C ASP A 700 -27.75 19.69 5.47
N ALA A 701 -27.78 19.04 6.62
CA ALA A 701 -27.51 19.68 7.92
C ALA A 701 -26.01 19.76 8.26
N ASN A 702 -25.14 19.10 7.48
CA ASN A 702 -23.70 19.06 7.65
C ASN A 702 -22.95 19.61 6.42
N PRO A 703 -23.20 20.85 5.98
CA PRO A 703 -22.65 21.40 4.74
C PRO A 703 -21.12 21.49 4.72
N GLY A 704 -20.49 21.66 5.90
CA GLY A 704 -19.04 21.65 6.02
C GLY A 704 -18.41 20.31 5.70
N LEU A 705 -19.01 19.21 6.15
CA LEU A 705 -18.56 17.85 5.83
C LEU A 705 -18.83 17.52 4.36
N ARG A 706 -20.01 17.90 3.82
CA ARG A 706 -20.31 17.74 2.39
C ARG A 706 -19.26 18.44 1.53
N SER A 707 -18.98 19.71 1.83
CA SER A 707 -17.98 20.51 1.12
C SER A 707 -16.57 19.93 1.23
N ALA A 708 -16.21 19.33 2.38
CA ALA A 708 -14.93 18.65 2.54
C ALA A 708 -14.81 17.40 1.65
N ILE A 709 -15.90 16.61 1.54
CA ILE A 709 -15.96 15.44 0.65
C ILE A 709 -15.86 15.88 -0.81
N GLU A 710 -16.62 16.91 -1.21
CA GLU A 710 -16.62 17.43 -2.58
C GLU A 710 -15.25 17.95 -3.02
N ARG A 711 -14.55 18.66 -2.16
CA ARG A 711 -13.18 19.14 -2.44
C ARG A 711 -12.17 18.01 -2.56
N ARG A 712 -12.35 16.95 -1.76
CA ARG A 712 -11.38 15.84 -1.74
C ARG A 712 -11.54 14.90 -2.91
N VAL A 713 -12.75 14.74 -3.39
CA VAL A 713 -13.10 13.84 -4.48
C VAL A 713 -13.14 14.66 -5.76
N SER A 714 -12.06 14.62 -6.56
CA SER A 714 -12.09 15.16 -7.92
C SER A 714 -13.16 14.43 -8.75
N ASP A 715 -13.62 15.02 -9.85
CA ASP A 715 -14.61 14.35 -10.70
C ASP A 715 -14.08 13.00 -11.24
N ASP A 716 -12.77 12.88 -11.46
CA ASP A 716 -12.12 11.60 -11.83
C ASP A 716 -12.05 10.62 -10.65
N ASP A 717 -11.81 11.12 -9.43
CA ASP A 717 -11.86 10.31 -8.21
C ASP A 717 -13.30 9.92 -7.86
N ARG A 718 -14.30 10.77 -8.12
CA ARG A 718 -15.73 10.42 -8.01
C ARG A 718 -16.11 9.35 -9.01
N ALA A 719 -15.66 9.47 -10.26
CA ALA A 719 -15.89 8.45 -11.27
C ALA A 719 -15.20 7.12 -10.89
N ALA A 720 -13.99 7.15 -10.31
CA ALA A 720 -13.29 5.99 -9.77
C ALA A 720 -13.97 5.44 -8.52
N LEU A 721 -14.46 6.29 -7.61
CA LEU A 721 -15.24 5.91 -6.42
C LEU A 721 -16.63 5.37 -6.78
N ALA A 722 -17.34 5.96 -7.74
CA ALA A 722 -18.62 5.45 -8.24
C ALA A 722 -18.46 4.13 -9.01
N LYS A 723 -17.26 3.85 -9.49
CA LYS A 723 -16.87 2.64 -10.18
C LYS A 723 -16.43 1.51 -9.23
N ASN A 724 -16.25 1.76 -7.94
CA ASN A 724 -15.98 0.77 -6.90
C ASN A 724 -17.24 0.28 -6.21
#